data_2cd05cffdcad9b34d871b9fe41fd2ce1
#
_entry.id   2cd05cffdcad9b34d871b9fe41fd2ce1
#
_cell.length_a   1.000
_cell.length_b   1.000
_cell.length_c   1.000
_cell.angle_alpha   90.00
_cell.angle_beta   90.00
_cell.angle_gamma   90.00
#
_symmetry.space_group_name_H-M   'P 1'
#
loop_
_entity.id
_entity.type
_entity.pdbx_description
1 polymer ?
#
loop_
_entity_poly.entity_id
_entity_poly.type
_entity_poly.pdbx_seq_one_letter_code
_entity_poly.pdbx_strand_id
1 'polypeptide(L)'
;MLFKRIIEGKSMLNAESKNKTPEKCSRRRSECNGCGEHSTILEEMIKVVMLGVVLWAGVTFGSFVTPYPFNLLVSDSIHPPPMYDFPFPSAEMLKRLPPITGAHTNRSISISKLAVSMLERLEQNLNAAGITPKAESAGKGLMIQGFASDDAMMYEKSSMIITKASQNLVVTRCTRYGLPNDECASYISTLNLRESEYGPECAALERLACRTNKLSSRYRSFDGSCNNPVRSSWGQGLTGYKRLLHPRYADGIEEPRTSVDHRPLPSARLVSTKLTSNLDRPDSKKTIVLPVWSQFIYHDLVHTPVRKTIHTNQPIRCCDNDGSSLTPRYLHPSCMPISVPFQDDFYKQRYQSCMEYTRSVTTYRGDCTFGVSEQMNQATHFMDGSQVYGTNGRDAAALREKTGGLLKTSGPGSDQLPLVSNPTAKCLVDSDDATCFNAGDVRANMHPWLTSMHALWIREHNRVARALAALNPTWNSDRLYHEARRIVVAEIQHITYKSWLPALTGKGIDELYDSYDTGYNFEVDPTITNSFATSAFHFVNSLLDQDVELVDENSRVTSHRLGQNYFKPQLVAGNLEKILRGMVGQKSQGLDLNYDDDLREGWLGGLDVLAVDIQRGRDHGLPGYAQYRTLCGLPAATTFQNFADVIPQETVDKLMETYTHPNDVDLVVGAMAETPLAGSSFGPTFTCLIKEQLWRTRAGDRYFYSHTDEAGSFAKRQLIEIKRVTLARVLCDNAGLTAVQRDVFQPSSDSNPMVPCDEIKRMNLDAWQDPAERPDILTRTTKWIKTKVTTGNATK
;
A
#
# COMPACT_ATOMS: atom_id res chain seq x y z
N MET A 1 -19.68 -36.71 19.98
CA MET A 1 -20.69 -37.27 20.91
C MET A 1 -20.76 -36.58 22.28
N LEU A 2 -19.66 -36.13 22.86
CA LEU A 2 -19.65 -35.41 24.15
C LEU A 2 -20.33 -34.02 24.08
N PHE A 3 -20.16 -33.28 22.98
CA PHE A 3 -20.74 -31.95 22.79
C PHE A 3 -22.27 -31.94 22.69
N LYS A 4 -22.88 -32.99 22.18
CA LYS A 4 -24.34 -33.09 22.04
C LYS A 4 -25.04 -33.32 23.41
N ARG A 5 -24.37 -34.01 24.35
CA ARG A 5 -24.88 -34.22 25.70
C ARG A 5 -24.77 -32.98 26.64
N ILE A 6 -23.82 -32.08 26.36
CA ILE A 6 -23.67 -30.83 27.14
C ILE A 6 -24.75 -29.82 26.73
N ILE A 7 -25.20 -29.80 25.47
CA ILE A 7 -26.27 -28.92 24.99
C ILE A 7 -27.63 -29.38 25.50
N GLU A 8 -27.88 -30.70 25.59
CA GLU A 8 -29.11 -31.27 26.14
C GLU A 8 -29.18 -31.06 27.66
N GLY A 9 -28.07 -31.10 28.40
CA GLY A 9 -28.00 -30.77 29.84
C GLY A 9 -28.34 -29.31 30.16
N LYS A 10 -28.02 -28.36 29.30
CA LYS A 10 -28.39 -26.95 29.49
C LYS A 10 -29.89 -26.69 29.25
N SER A 11 -30.53 -27.48 28.40
CA SER A 11 -31.95 -27.35 28.11
C SER A 11 -32.83 -27.80 29.34
N MET A 12 -32.41 -28.80 30.10
CA MET A 12 -33.13 -29.22 31.31
C MET A 12 -32.96 -28.27 32.49
N LEU A 13 -31.80 -27.65 32.65
CA LEU A 13 -31.58 -26.67 33.71
C LEU A 13 -32.35 -25.35 33.55
N ASN A 14 -32.69 -24.99 32.33
CA ASN A 14 -33.47 -23.79 32.02
C ASN A 14 -34.99 -23.99 32.14
N ALA A 15 -35.47 -25.22 32.22
CA ALA A 15 -36.92 -25.54 32.36
C ALA A 15 -37.38 -25.53 33.83
N GLU A 16 -36.50 -25.82 34.80
CA GLU A 16 -36.83 -25.80 36.22
C GLU A 16 -36.67 -24.42 36.92
N SER A 17 -36.06 -23.46 36.26
CA SER A 17 -35.79 -22.14 36.91
C SER A 17 -36.88 -21.09 36.67
N LYS A 18 -38.00 -21.42 36.03
CA LYS A 18 -39.04 -20.43 35.69
C LYS A 18 -40.26 -20.39 36.69
N ASN A 19 -40.22 -21.11 37.76
CA ASN A 19 -41.34 -21.11 38.70
C ASN A 19 -40.98 -21.02 40.16
N LYS A 20 -40.10 -20.13 40.60
CA LYS A 20 -40.00 -19.72 42.02
C LYS A 20 -39.47 -18.29 42.11
N THR A 21 -40.37 -17.37 42.45
CA THR A 21 -40.08 -16.00 42.85
C THR A 21 -39.16 -15.92 44.08
N PRO A 22 -38.22 -14.97 44.15
CA PRO A 22 -37.30 -14.83 45.28
C PRO A 22 -37.90 -13.90 46.36
N GLU A 23 -38.80 -14.43 47.14
CA GLU A 23 -39.15 -13.81 48.47
C GLU A 23 -39.36 -14.90 49.49
N LYS A 24 -38.48 -14.90 50.50
CA LYS A 24 -38.43 -15.62 51.76
C LYS A 24 -37.30 -16.64 51.89
N CYS A 25 -36.10 -16.11 52.05
CA CYS A 25 -35.07 -16.86 52.75
C CYS A 25 -34.14 -15.91 53.55
N SER A 26 -34.73 -15.23 54.51
CA SER A 26 -33.97 -14.55 55.59
C SER A 26 -34.71 -14.82 56.93
N ARG A 27 -34.36 -15.89 57.54
CA ARG A 27 -34.51 -16.25 58.97
C ARG A 27 -34.74 -17.75 59.16
N ARG A 28 -33.66 -18.49 59.31
CA ARG A 28 -33.45 -19.63 60.19
C ARG A 28 -32.21 -20.40 59.72
N ARG A 29 -31.08 -20.07 60.37
CA ARG A 29 -29.89 -20.92 60.33
C ARG A 29 -30.11 -21.98 61.35
N SER A 30 -30.64 -23.14 60.98
CA SER A 30 -30.53 -24.38 61.77
C SER A 30 -31.54 -25.41 61.21
N GLU A 31 -31.32 -25.91 60.03
CA GLU A 31 -31.96 -27.17 59.56
C GLU A 31 -31.82 -27.24 58.04
N CYS A 32 -30.70 -27.62 57.61
CA CYS A 32 -30.51 -28.21 56.24
C CYS A 32 -29.13 -28.86 56.17
N ASN A 33 -29.02 -30.07 56.73
CA ASN A 33 -27.82 -30.93 56.60
C ASN A 33 -27.72 -31.59 55.17
N GLY A 34 -28.27 -30.99 54.14
CA GLY A 34 -28.23 -31.56 52.82
C GLY A 34 -27.60 -30.62 51.73
N CYS A 35 -27.17 -29.41 52.13
CA CYS A 35 -26.61 -28.44 51.17
C CYS A 35 -25.06 -28.45 51.05
N GLY A 36 -24.36 -29.24 51.85
CA GLY A 36 -22.91 -29.28 51.91
C GLY A 36 -22.25 -30.13 50.85
N GLU A 37 -22.87 -31.21 50.44
CA GLU A 37 -22.29 -32.13 49.46
C GLU A 37 -22.43 -31.66 48.02
N HIS A 38 -23.47 -30.87 47.67
CA HIS A 38 -23.63 -30.32 46.34
C HIS A 38 -22.74 -29.10 46.07
N SER A 39 -22.32 -28.38 47.12
CA SER A 39 -21.38 -27.25 47.00
C SER A 39 -19.96 -27.72 46.73
N THR A 40 -19.52 -28.79 47.39
CA THR A 40 -18.19 -29.37 47.19
C THR A 40 -18.02 -30.02 45.81
N ILE A 41 -19.06 -30.71 45.32
CA ILE A 41 -19.00 -31.32 43.99
C ILE A 41 -19.02 -30.23 42.87
N LEU A 42 -19.72 -29.15 43.08
CA LEU A 42 -19.73 -28.03 42.12
C LEU A 42 -18.41 -27.26 42.16
N GLU A 43 -17.80 -27.06 43.32
CA GLU A 43 -16.45 -26.44 43.41
C GLU A 43 -15.35 -27.33 42.83
N GLU A 44 -15.39 -28.63 43.08
CA GLU A 44 -14.47 -29.59 42.48
C GLU A 44 -14.69 -29.70 40.97
N MET A 45 -15.92 -29.71 40.46
CA MET A 45 -16.20 -29.66 39.03
C MET A 45 -15.76 -28.35 38.39
N ILE A 46 -15.92 -27.21 39.06
CA ILE A 46 -15.43 -25.92 38.58
C ILE A 46 -13.88 -25.89 38.56
N LYS A 47 -13.22 -26.46 39.55
CA LYS A 47 -11.76 -26.59 39.59
C LYS A 47 -11.23 -27.49 38.47
N VAL A 48 -11.88 -28.62 38.18
CA VAL A 48 -11.52 -29.53 37.10
C VAL A 48 -11.80 -28.89 35.73
N VAL A 49 -12.89 -28.16 35.57
CA VAL A 49 -13.20 -27.43 34.34
C VAL A 49 -12.25 -26.24 34.13
N MET A 50 -11.92 -25.49 35.21
CA MET A 50 -10.94 -24.40 35.12
C MET A 50 -9.52 -24.93 34.94
N LEU A 51 -9.12 -26.05 35.53
CA LEU A 51 -7.83 -26.69 35.24
C LEU A 51 -7.76 -27.25 33.83
N GLY A 52 -8.86 -27.81 33.32
CA GLY A 52 -8.99 -28.25 31.93
C GLY A 52 -8.92 -27.10 30.93
N VAL A 53 -9.55 -25.97 31.21
CA VAL A 53 -9.49 -24.75 30.41
C VAL A 53 -8.12 -24.09 30.50
N VAL A 54 -7.48 -24.06 31.68
CA VAL A 54 -6.13 -23.51 31.83
C VAL A 54 -5.08 -24.42 31.20
N LEU A 55 -5.21 -25.74 31.27
CA LEU A 55 -4.36 -26.68 30.57
C LEU A 55 -4.62 -26.68 29.06
N TRP A 56 -5.87 -26.53 28.64
CA TRP A 56 -6.22 -26.38 27.23
C TRP A 56 -5.82 -25.01 26.69
N ALA A 57 -5.98 -23.93 27.46
CA ALA A 57 -5.45 -22.63 27.10
C ALA A 57 -3.91 -22.60 27.13
N GLY A 58 -3.25 -23.26 28.08
CA GLY A 58 -1.79 -23.38 28.14
C GLY A 58 -1.20 -24.19 26.99
N VAL A 59 -1.91 -25.23 26.52
CA VAL A 59 -1.50 -26.00 25.32
C VAL A 59 -1.86 -25.27 24.03
N THR A 60 -2.92 -24.46 24.01
CA THR A 60 -3.31 -23.69 22.80
C THR A 60 -2.61 -22.34 22.72
N PHE A 61 -2.24 -21.68 23.83
CA PHE A 61 -1.45 -20.44 23.78
C PHE A 61 0.05 -20.67 23.54
N GLY A 62 0.55 -21.90 23.77
CA GLY A 62 1.93 -22.29 23.41
C GLY A 62 2.11 -22.68 21.95
N SER A 63 1.06 -22.72 21.11
CA SER A 63 1.11 -23.25 19.73
C SER A 63 0.35 -22.43 18.71
N PHE A 64 -0.18 -21.27 19.02
CA PHE A 64 -0.71 -20.33 18.04
C PHE A 64 0.28 -19.18 17.74
N VAL A 65 1.52 -19.53 17.48
CA VAL A 65 2.27 -18.83 16.46
C VAL A 65 1.67 -19.34 15.15
N THR A 66 0.74 -18.59 14.55
CA THR A 66 0.40 -18.80 13.14
C THR A 66 1.72 -18.93 12.39
N PRO A 67 1.95 -19.99 11.61
CA PRO A 67 3.15 -20.05 10.80
C PRO A 67 3.07 -18.88 9.83
N TYR A 68 3.77 -17.80 10.16
CA TYR A 68 3.99 -16.73 9.20
C TYR A 68 4.65 -17.35 7.97
N PRO A 69 4.29 -16.91 6.76
CA PRO A 69 4.88 -17.42 5.52
C PRO A 69 6.41 -17.25 5.43
N PHE A 70 7.04 -16.57 6.38
CA PHE A 70 8.48 -16.47 6.54
C PHE A 70 9.21 -17.82 6.59
N ASN A 71 8.61 -18.86 7.17
CA ASN A 71 9.22 -20.19 7.26
C ASN A 71 9.35 -20.95 5.93
N LEU A 72 8.82 -20.42 4.83
CA LEU A 72 8.76 -21.09 3.54
C LEU A 72 9.88 -20.69 2.57
N LEU A 73 10.75 -19.77 2.96
CA LEU A 73 11.86 -19.31 2.11
C LEU A 73 13.18 -20.05 2.34
N VAL A 74 13.35 -20.71 3.48
CA VAL A 74 14.57 -21.44 3.82
C VAL A 74 14.16 -22.74 4.50
N SER A 75 14.76 -23.86 4.10
CA SER A 75 14.52 -25.24 4.52
C SER A 75 13.72 -25.48 5.82
N ASP A 76 12.97 -26.58 5.89
CA ASP A 76 12.05 -27.04 6.95
C ASP A 76 12.56 -27.01 8.42
N SER A 77 13.66 -26.34 8.73
CA SER A 77 14.33 -26.36 10.02
C SER A 77 14.53 -25.00 10.69
N ILE A 78 13.93 -23.91 10.17
CA ILE A 78 14.10 -22.60 10.80
C ILE A 78 12.86 -22.26 11.61
N HIS A 79 13.03 -22.21 12.95
CA HIS A 79 12.08 -21.59 13.87
C HIS A 79 11.75 -20.16 13.43
N PRO A 80 10.50 -19.67 13.63
CA PRO A 80 10.19 -18.27 13.38
C PRO A 80 11.25 -17.42 14.09
N PRO A 81 11.78 -16.37 13.42
CA PRO A 81 12.70 -15.46 14.11
C PRO A 81 12.00 -15.00 15.39
N PRO A 82 12.74 -14.89 16.51
CA PRO A 82 12.17 -14.35 17.73
C PRO A 82 11.53 -13.01 17.34
N MET A 83 10.27 -12.78 17.75
CA MET A 83 9.69 -11.44 17.67
C MET A 83 10.71 -10.54 18.35
N TYR A 84 11.33 -9.63 17.59
CA TYR A 84 12.29 -8.71 18.17
C TYR A 84 11.56 -7.96 19.27
N ASP A 85 11.95 -8.22 20.50
CA ASP A 85 11.45 -7.48 21.65
C ASP A 85 11.74 -6.01 21.37
N PHE A 86 10.69 -5.21 21.33
CA PHE A 86 10.84 -3.78 21.30
C PHE A 86 11.69 -3.39 22.52
N PRO A 87 12.71 -2.54 22.36
CA PRO A 87 13.50 -2.11 23.51
C PRO A 87 12.57 -1.41 24.49
N PHE A 88 12.26 -2.08 25.57
CA PHE A 88 11.36 -1.57 26.61
C PHE A 88 12.11 -1.51 27.93
N PRO A 89 11.95 -0.43 28.74
CA PRO A 89 12.63 -0.31 30.01
C PRO A 89 12.31 -1.45 30.94
N SER A 90 13.31 -1.96 31.67
CA SER A 90 13.08 -2.99 32.68
C SER A 90 12.13 -2.49 33.77
N ALA A 91 11.43 -3.43 34.44
CA ALA A 91 10.53 -3.07 35.53
C ALA A 91 11.25 -2.33 36.67
N GLU A 92 12.55 -2.56 36.86
CA GLU A 92 13.38 -1.85 37.84
C GLU A 92 13.64 -0.40 37.39
N MET A 93 13.95 -0.18 36.13
CA MET A 93 14.15 1.16 35.56
C MET A 93 12.85 1.96 35.61
N LEU A 94 11.70 1.35 35.24
CA LEU A 94 10.40 2.02 35.30
C LEU A 94 10.04 2.49 36.73
N LYS A 95 10.44 1.76 37.75
CA LYS A 95 10.24 2.19 39.16
C LYS A 95 11.06 3.44 39.55
N ARG A 96 12.16 3.71 38.84
CA ARG A 96 12.99 4.91 39.07
C ARG A 96 12.49 6.14 38.33
N LEU A 97 11.61 5.94 37.29
CA LEU A 97 11.03 7.05 36.56
C LEU A 97 9.90 7.70 37.36
N PRO A 98 9.80 9.02 37.40
CA PRO A 98 8.65 9.69 37.92
C PRO A 98 7.42 9.38 37.07
N PRO A 99 6.26 9.12 37.68
CA PRO A 99 5.05 8.78 36.96
C PRO A 99 4.62 9.91 36.02
N ILE A 100 4.25 9.55 34.81
CA ILE A 100 3.70 10.49 33.83
C ILE A 100 2.18 10.54 34.01
N THR A 101 1.66 11.71 34.35
CA THR A 101 0.23 11.96 34.59
C THR A 101 -0.39 12.72 33.42
N GLY A 102 -1.73 12.74 33.33
CA GLY A 102 -2.45 13.56 32.34
C GLY A 102 -2.09 15.04 32.37
N ALA A 103 -1.70 15.60 33.53
CA ALA A 103 -1.18 16.98 33.60
C ALA A 103 0.14 17.16 32.84
N HIS A 104 1.00 16.15 32.84
CA HIS A 104 2.27 16.17 32.12
C HIS A 104 2.06 16.06 30.60
N THR A 105 1.18 15.17 30.16
CA THR A 105 0.84 15.01 28.73
C THR A 105 0.16 16.25 28.20
N ASN A 106 -0.83 16.82 28.90
CA ASN A 106 -1.52 18.07 28.51
C ASN A 106 -0.56 19.26 28.46
N ARG A 107 0.39 19.36 29.38
CA ARG A 107 1.43 20.41 29.34
C ARG A 107 2.33 20.25 28.11
N SER A 108 2.76 19.02 27.80
CA SER A 108 3.56 18.75 26.59
C SER A 108 2.81 19.09 25.32
N ILE A 109 1.50 18.76 25.22
CA ILE A 109 0.63 19.18 24.12
C ILE A 109 0.59 20.71 24.00
N SER A 110 0.39 21.43 25.12
CA SER A 110 0.33 22.90 25.11
C SER A 110 1.63 23.53 24.61
N ILE A 111 2.78 23.01 25.01
CA ILE A 111 4.10 23.45 24.54
C ILE A 111 4.23 23.17 23.04
N SER A 112 3.77 22.03 22.56
CA SER A 112 3.85 21.62 21.15
C SER A 112 2.94 22.46 20.25
N LYS A 113 1.76 22.85 20.74
CA LYS A 113 0.89 23.82 20.03
C LYS A 113 1.60 25.15 19.82
N LEU A 114 2.32 25.64 20.85
CA LEU A 114 3.08 26.87 20.72
C LEU A 114 4.21 26.69 19.68
N ALA A 115 4.91 25.55 19.68
CA ALA A 115 5.94 25.28 18.69
C ALA A 115 5.39 25.24 17.26
N VAL A 116 4.20 24.65 17.04
CA VAL A 116 3.52 24.67 15.74
C VAL A 116 3.10 26.09 15.33
N SER A 117 2.60 26.90 16.27
CA SER A 117 2.31 28.32 15.98
C SER A 117 3.57 29.13 15.61
N MET A 118 4.72 28.78 16.19
CA MET A 118 5.99 29.41 15.80
C MET A 118 6.42 28.95 14.39
N LEU A 119 6.15 27.72 14.03
CA LEU A 119 6.38 27.21 12.68
C LEU A 119 5.51 27.93 11.65
N GLU A 120 4.22 28.15 11.93
CA GLU A 120 3.33 28.95 11.07
C GLU A 120 3.87 30.37 10.83
N ARG A 121 4.44 31.01 11.85
CA ARG A 121 5.12 32.30 11.69
C ARG A 121 6.39 32.25 10.85
N LEU A 122 7.18 31.17 11.02
CA LEU A 122 8.35 30.94 10.17
C LEU A 122 7.93 30.79 8.71
N GLU A 123 6.90 30.02 8.41
CA GLU A 123 6.36 29.85 7.06
C GLU A 123 5.92 31.17 6.43
N GLN A 124 5.25 32.05 7.19
CA GLN A 124 4.91 33.39 6.74
C GLN A 124 6.15 34.22 6.39
N ASN A 125 7.21 34.14 7.22
CA ASN A 125 8.46 34.82 6.95
C ASN A 125 9.19 34.28 5.72
N LEU A 126 9.19 32.95 5.53
CA LEU A 126 9.79 32.30 4.35
C LEU A 126 9.04 32.72 3.07
N ASN A 127 7.72 32.73 3.10
CA ASN A 127 6.90 33.20 1.99
C ASN A 127 7.17 34.68 1.67
N ALA A 128 7.23 35.55 2.69
CA ALA A 128 7.57 36.96 2.52
C ALA A 128 8.98 37.18 1.96
N ALA A 129 9.92 36.26 2.25
CA ALA A 129 11.27 36.28 1.69
C ALA A 129 11.35 35.66 0.27
N GLY A 130 10.22 35.21 -0.32
CA GLY A 130 10.19 34.58 -1.64
C GLY A 130 10.78 33.15 -1.67
N ILE A 131 10.85 32.48 -0.50
CA ILE A 131 11.33 31.10 -0.40
C ILE A 131 10.17 30.15 -0.73
N THR A 132 9.84 30.05 -2.01
CA THR A 132 8.80 29.16 -2.57
C THR A 132 9.35 28.39 -3.76
N PRO A 133 8.92 27.13 -4.03
CA PRO A 133 9.37 26.38 -5.20
C PRO A 133 8.95 27.08 -6.50
N LYS A 134 9.80 27.00 -7.53
CA LYS A 134 9.47 27.42 -8.89
C LYS A 134 8.46 26.44 -9.52
N ALA A 135 7.67 26.88 -10.49
CA ALA A 135 6.61 26.13 -11.14
C ALA A 135 7.09 24.82 -11.78
N GLU A 136 8.26 24.81 -12.38
CA GLU A 136 8.85 23.64 -13.05
C GLU A 136 10.05 23.03 -12.31
N SER A 137 10.15 23.27 -10.99
CA SER A 137 11.25 22.73 -10.20
C SER A 137 11.04 21.26 -9.84
N ALA A 138 12.15 20.56 -9.57
CA ALA A 138 12.13 19.19 -9.03
C ALA A 138 11.34 19.08 -7.72
N GLY A 139 11.41 20.12 -6.87
CA GLY A 139 10.58 20.20 -5.66
C GLY A 139 9.08 20.23 -5.96
N LYS A 140 8.65 20.91 -7.05
CA LYS A 140 7.28 20.89 -7.52
C LYS A 140 6.88 19.49 -8.01
N GLY A 141 7.77 18.81 -8.73
CA GLY A 141 7.55 17.42 -9.17
C GLY A 141 7.35 16.46 -8.01
N LEU A 142 8.22 16.53 -6.98
CA LEU A 142 8.07 15.74 -5.75
C LEU A 142 6.75 16.03 -5.03
N MET A 143 6.33 17.29 -4.98
CA MET A 143 5.07 17.66 -4.34
C MET A 143 3.85 17.14 -5.12
N ILE A 144 3.89 17.12 -6.45
CA ILE A 144 2.80 16.53 -7.26
C ILE A 144 2.77 15.03 -7.05
N GLN A 145 3.92 14.35 -7.06
CA GLN A 145 4.01 12.92 -6.81
C GLN A 145 3.52 12.54 -5.41
N GLY A 146 3.92 13.30 -4.39
CA GLY A 146 3.48 13.14 -3.01
C GLY A 146 2.35 14.11 -2.62
N PHE A 147 1.38 14.30 -3.51
CA PHE A 147 0.28 15.24 -3.27
C PHE A 147 -0.51 14.89 -2.01
N ALA A 148 -0.51 15.80 -1.04
CA ALA A 148 -1.31 15.68 0.18
C ALA A 148 -2.69 16.33 -0.03
N SER A 149 -3.77 15.60 0.28
CA SER A 149 -5.13 16.13 0.33
C SER A 149 -5.33 17.06 1.53
N ASP A 150 -6.41 17.84 1.53
CA ASP A 150 -6.75 18.70 2.68
C ASP A 150 -7.01 17.85 3.94
N ASP A 151 -7.66 16.69 3.79
CA ASP A 151 -7.88 15.75 4.90
C ASP A 151 -6.55 15.19 5.45
N ALA A 152 -5.58 14.90 4.58
CA ALA A 152 -4.24 14.48 5.00
C ALA A 152 -3.51 15.58 5.78
N MET A 153 -3.61 16.84 5.33
CA MET A 153 -3.00 17.99 6.01
C MET A 153 -3.67 18.30 7.36
N MET A 154 -4.97 18.03 7.50
CA MET A 154 -5.68 18.15 8.78
C MET A 154 -5.10 17.16 9.81
N TYR A 155 -4.95 15.89 9.45
CA TYR A 155 -4.36 14.88 10.32
C TYR A 155 -2.87 15.15 10.59
N GLU A 156 -2.12 15.68 9.60
CA GLU A 156 -0.71 16.06 9.77
C GLU A 156 -0.54 17.08 10.88
N LYS A 157 -1.36 18.13 10.91
CA LYS A 157 -1.27 19.20 11.94
C LYS A 157 -1.43 18.63 13.34
N SER A 158 -2.40 17.74 13.54
CA SER A 158 -2.65 17.09 14.83
C SER A 158 -1.52 16.11 15.17
N SER A 159 -1.10 15.30 14.22
CA SER A 159 0.02 14.34 14.38
C SER A 159 1.33 15.05 14.73
N MET A 160 1.63 16.17 14.07
CA MET A 160 2.83 16.98 14.37
C MET A 160 2.83 17.47 15.81
N ILE A 161 1.69 17.94 16.35
CA ILE A 161 1.58 18.36 17.74
C ILE A 161 1.85 17.19 18.69
N ILE A 162 1.26 16.02 18.40
CA ILE A 162 1.42 14.81 19.20
C ILE A 162 2.88 14.30 19.17
N THR A 163 3.50 14.30 17.99
CA THR A 163 4.90 13.91 17.81
C THR A 163 5.83 14.82 18.61
N LYS A 164 5.64 16.16 18.52
CA LYS A 164 6.42 17.12 19.33
C LYS A 164 6.15 16.98 20.82
N ALA A 165 4.91 16.62 21.23
CA ALA A 165 4.61 16.34 22.60
C ALA A 165 5.31 15.06 23.09
N SER A 166 5.40 14.05 22.24
CA SER A 166 6.13 12.81 22.51
C SER A 166 7.64 13.08 22.67
N GLN A 167 8.24 13.87 21.79
CA GLN A 167 9.64 14.33 21.90
C GLN A 167 9.89 15.07 23.23
N ASN A 168 8.99 15.98 23.60
CA ASN A 168 9.08 16.70 24.87
C ASN A 168 9.00 15.76 26.09
N LEU A 169 8.11 14.75 26.04
CA LEU A 169 7.97 13.75 27.10
C LEU A 169 9.23 12.87 27.20
N VAL A 170 9.79 12.40 26.08
CA VAL A 170 11.04 11.64 26.04
C VAL A 170 12.14 12.43 26.76
N VAL A 171 12.39 13.67 26.35
CA VAL A 171 13.46 14.50 26.90
C VAL A 171 13.22 14.83 28.41
N THR A 172 12.00 15.24 28.75
CA THR A 172 11.74 15.79 30.10
C THR A 172 11.42 14.75 31.15
N ARG A 173 10.95 13.56 30.76
CA ARG A 173 10.41 12.55 31.65
C ARG A 173 11.15 11.21 31.62
N CYS A 174 12.04 11.01 30.66
CA CYS A 174 12.68 9.73 30.44
C CYS A 174 14.20 9.85 30.26
N THR A 175 14.72 10.40 29.17
CA THR A 175 16.17 10.48 28.93
C THR A 175 16.91 11.30 30.00
N ARG A 176 16.25 12.31 30.54
CA ARG A 176 16.76 13.08 31.68
C ARG A 176 17.08 12.22 32.91
N TYR A 177 16.47 11.04 33.00
CA TYR A 177 16.65 10.07 34.09
C TYR A 177 17.57 8.90 33.69
N GLY A 178 18.27 9.03 32.56
CA GLY A 178 19.33 8.11 32.12
C GLY A 178 18.88 6.92 31.28
N LEU A 179 17.65 6.94 30.70
CA LEU A 179 17.22 5.91 29.77
C LEU A 179 17.66 6.25 28.35
N PRO A 180 17.97 5.23 27.51
CA PRO A 180 18.17 5.39 26.06
C PRO A 180 16.92 5.93 25.36
N ASN A 181 17.11 6.63 24.23
CA ASN A 181 16.02 7.23 23.47
C ASN A 181 14.99 6.21 22.97
N ASP A 182 15.43 5.05 22.50
CA ASP A 182 14.56 4.00 21.97
C ASP A 182 13.72 3.33 23.07
N GLU A 183 14.30 3.05 24.25
CA GLU A 183 13.53 2.58 25.42
C GLU A 183 12.53 3.64 25.90
N CYS A 184 12.94 4.92 25.92
CA CYS A 184 12.07 6.04 26.24
C CYS A 184 10.89 6.14 25.27
N ALA A 185 11.17 6.07 23.97
CA ALA A 185 10.16 6.12 22.93
C ALA A 185 9.13 5.00 23.09
N SER A 186 9.60 3.77 23.36
CA SER A 186 8.74 2.61 23.62
C SER A 186 7.86 2.82 24.86
N TYR A 187 8.42 3.37 25.94
CA TYR A 187 7.65 3.69 27.14
C TYR A 187 6.61 4.80 26.87
N ILE A 188 6.98 5.88 26.20
CA ILE A 188 6.04 6.95 25.84
C ILE A 188 4.95 6.44 24.89
N SER A 189 5.24 5.46 24.06
CA SER A 189 4.26 4.81 23.16
C SER A 189 3.18 4.00 23.89
N THR A 190 3.31 3.79 25.20
CA THR A 190 2.24 3.18 26.02
C THR A 190 1.27 4.21 26.60
N LEU A 191 1.57 5.50 26.50
CA LEU A 191 0.74 6.55 27.07
C LEU A 191 -0.50 6.80 26.22
N ASN A 192 -1.65 6.72 26.87
CA ASN A 192 -2.95 6.87 26.23
C ASN A 192 -3.20 8.31 25.76
N LEU A 193 -3.55 8.49 24.50
CA LEU A 193 -3.93 9.77 23.89
C LEU A 193 -5.43 10.08 24.06
N ARG A 194 -6.27 9.07 24.30
CA ARG A 194 -7.74 9.19 24.35
C ARG A 194 -8.26 10.13 25.41
N GLU A 195 -7.48 10.35 26.49
CA GLU A 195 -7.81 11.29 27.55
C GLU A 195 -7.40 12.74 27.27
N SER A 196 -6.74 12.99 26.16
CA SER A 196 -6.34 14.32 25.68
C SER A 196 -7.42 14.95 24.81
N GLU A 197 -7.24 16.23 24.47
CA GLU A 197 -8.08 16.94 23.50
C GLU A 197 -8.10 16.32 22.10
N TYR A 198 -7.09 15.51 21.72
CA TYR A 198 -7.01 14.75 20.47
C TYR A 198 -7.67 13.37 20.54
N GLY A 199 -8.10 12.96 21.73
CA GLY A 199 -8.73 11.67 21.94
C GLY A 199 -9.99 11.43 21.14
N PRO A 200 -10.93 12.37 21.03
CA PRO A 200 -12.14 12.20 20.23
C PRO A 200 -11.85 11.97 18.75
N GLU A 201 -10.90 12.72 18.16
CA GLU A 201 -10.51 12.59 16.75
C GLU A 201 -9.85 11.23 16.48
N CYS A 202 -8.90 10.82 17.32
CA CYS A 202 -8.25 9.52 17.24
C CYS A 202 -9.23 8.36 17.44
N ALA A 203 -10.11 8.44 18.44
CA ALA A 203 -11.11 7.41 18.72
C ALA A 203 -12.14 7.28 17.57
N ALA A 204 -12.43 8.36 16.84
CA ALA A 204 -13.29 8.31 15.67
C ALA A 204 -12.67 7.49 14.53
N LEU A 205 -11.35 7.51 14.38
CA LEU A 205 -10.64 6.66 13.39
C LEU A 205 -10.68 5.18 13.78
N GLU A 206 -10.68 4.84 15.08
CA GLU A 206 -10.72 3.45 15.52
C GLU A 206 -12.11 2.79 15.43
N ARG A 207 -13.18 3.56 15.65
CA ARG A 207 -14.54 3.04 15.82
C ARG A 207 -15.50 3.61 14.80
N LEU A 208 -15.26 3.28 13.55
CA LEU A 208 -16.20 3.62 12.48
C LEU A 208 -17.47 2.77 12.63
N ALA A 209 -18.62 3.43 12.65
CA ALA A 209 -19.90 2.75 12.62
C ALA A 209 -20.16 2.18 11.22
N CYS A 210 -19.82 0.92 11.02
CA CYS A 210 -20.05 0.25 9.75
C CYS A 210 -21.55 0.06 9.51
N ARG A 211 -22.04 0.59 8.38
CA ARG A 211 -23.43 0.41 7.98
C ARG A 211 -23.67 -1.04 7.58
N THR A 212 -24.65 -1.68 8.23
CA THR A 212 -24.97 -3.10 8.05
C THR A 212 -26.05 -3.37 7.01
N ASN A 213 -26.42 -2.39 6.16
CA ASN A 213 -27.41 -2.66 5.11
C ASN A 213 -26.84 -3.60 4.02
N LYS A 214 -27.72 -4.39 3.37
CA LYS A 214 -27.32 -5.38 2.35
C LYS A 214 -26.50 -4.80 1.19
N LEU A 215 -26.69 -3.54 0.84
CA LEU A 215 -25.97 -2.89 -0.27
C LEU A 215 -24.55 -2.52 0.15
N SER A 216 -24.36 -1.97 1.36
CA SER A 216 -23.05 -1.62 1.89
C SER A 216 -22.19 -2.83 2.28
N SER A 217 -22.80 -4.01 2.45
CA SER A 217 -22.07 -5.25 2.70
C SER A 217 -21.61 -5.96 1.42
N ARG A 218 -22.22 -5.65 0.24
CA ARG A 218 -21.87 -6.24 -1.04
C ARG A 218 -20.68 -5.58 -1.72
N TYR A 219 -20.52 -4.27 -1.54
CA TYR A 219 -19.50 -3.48 -2.21
C TYR A 219 -18.55 -2.85 -1.22
N ARG A 220 -17.29 -2.70 -1.64
CA ARG A 220 -16.25 -1.98 -0.89
C ARG A 220 -16.65 -0.53 -0.69
N SER A 221 -16.28 0.06 0.44
CA SER A 221 -16.18 1.51 0.58
C SER A 221 -15.14 2.07 -0.40
N PHE A 222 -15.07 3.38 -0.58
CA PHE A 222 -14.02 4.01 -1.39
C PHE A 222 -12.75 4.27 -0.59
N ASP A 223 -12.87 4.45 0.72
CA ASP A 223 -11.78 4.75 1.65
C ASP A 223 -11.17 3.52 2.31
N GLY A 224 -11.60 2.30 1.95
CA GLY A 224 -11.14 1.05 2.55
C GLY A 224 -11.73 0.74 3.92
N SER A 225 -12.49 1.66 4.53
CA SER A 225 -13.11 1.44 5.84
C SER A 225 -14.12 0.30 5.83
N CYS A 226 -14.34 -0.32 6.99
CA CYS A 226 -15.32 -1.41 7.16
C CYS A 226 -15.09 -2.65 6.29
N ASN A 227 -13.90 -2.82 5.72
CA ASN A 227 -13.52 -4.07 5.10
C ASN A 227 -13.48 -5.16 6.18
N ASN A 228 -12.79 -4.92 7.28
CA ASN A 228 -12.86 -5.75 8.48
C ASN A 228 -14.04 -5.31 9.36
N PRO A 229 -15.04 -6.19 9.64
CA PRO A 229 -16.21 -5.81 10.43
C PRO A 229 -15.93 -5.61 11.92
N VAL A 230 -14.81 -6.14 12.44
CA VAL A 230 -14.40 -6.03 13.85
C VAL A 230 -13.45 -4.85 14.06
N ARG A 231 -12.49 -4.70 13.15
CA ARG A 231 -11.48 -3.63 13.16
C ARG A 231 -11.69 -2.74 11.95
N SER A 232 -12.71 -1.90 12.04
CA SER A 232 -13.29 -1.16 10.92
C SER A 232 -12.35 -0.18 10.22
N SER A 233 -11.28 0.27 10.88
CA SER A 233 -10.26 1.15 10.32
C SER A 233 -9.06 0.42 9.69
N TRP A 234 -8.94 -0.89 9.85
CA TRP A 234 -7.87 -1.64 9.22
C TRP A 234 -7.95 -1.56 7.70
N GLY A 235 -6.86 -1.11 7.09
CA GLY A 235 -6.78 -0.90 5.66
C GLY A 235 -7.44 0.38 5.12
N GLN A 236 -7.92 1.26 6.00
CA GLN A 236 -8.47 2.57 5.60
C GLN A 236 -7.37 3.52 5.14
N GLY A 237 -7.65 4.33 4.11
CA GLY A 237 -6.78 5.43 3.69
C GLY A 237 -6.61 6.48 4.78
N LEU A 238 -5.54 7.27 4.72
CA LEU A 238 -5.13 8.28 5.70
C LEU A 238 -4.66 7.71 7.05
N THR A 239 -4.50 6.39 7.14
CA THR A 239 -3.94 5.72 8.32
C THR A 239 -2.44 5.46 8.16
N GLY A 240 -1.76 5.14 9.26
CA GLY A 240 -0.32 4.90 9.27
C GLY A 240 0.08 3.57 8.64
N TYR A 241 1.28 3.52 8.06
CA TYR A 241 1.90 2.27 7.66
C TYR A 241 2.21 1.38 8.87
N LYS A 242 2.09 0.06 8.70
CA LYS A 242 2.49 -0.91 9.71
C LYS A 242 4.00 -1.10 9.72
N ARG A 243 4.58 -1.35 10.89
CA ARG A 243 6.01 -1.64 11.03
C ARG A 243 6.24 -3.12 11.32
N LEU A 244 7.19 -3.73 10.61
CA LEU A 244 7.67 -5.09 10.87
C LEU A 244 8.78 -5.11 11.93
N LEU A 245 9.57 -4.04 12.01
CA LEU A 245 10.63 -3.82 12.98
C LEU A 245 10.42 -2.50 13.69
N HIS A 246 10.98 -2.36 14.89
CA HIS A 246 10.99 -1.10 15.63
C HIS A 246 11.68 -0.01 14.81
N PRO A 247 11.08 1.19 14.66
CA PRO A 247 11.70 2.29 13.92
C PRO A 247 12.98 2.76 14.61
N ARG A 248 13.94 3.17 13.80
CA ARG A 248 15.22 3.71 14.25
C ARG A 248 15.27 5.22 13.98
N TYR A 249 14.97 6.00 15.00
CA TYR A 249 15.11 7.45 15.01
C TYR A 249 16.17 7.85 16.02
N ALA A 250 16.96 8.91 15.72
CA ALA A 250 18.05 9.36 16.58
C ALA A 250 17.57 9.84 17.96
N ASP A 251 16.38 10.47 18.00
CA ASP A 251 15.72 10.90 19.22
C ASP A 251 14.70 9.88 19.76
N GLY A 252 14.55 8.74 19.07
CA GLY A 252 13.56 7.71 19.33
C GLY A 252 12.15 8.00 18.79
N ILE A 253 11.86 9.22 18.30
CA ILE A 253 10.50 9.64 17.91
C ILE A 253 10.35 10.00 16.44
N GLU A 254 11.23 10.90 15.89
CA GLU A 254 11.06 11.43 14.54
C GLU A 254 12.38 11.82 13.86
N GLU A 255 13.44 12.14 14.61
CA GLU A 255 14.72 12.57 14.02
C GLU A 255 15.36 11.44 13.22
N PRO A 256 15.75 11.66 11.95
CA PRO A 256 16.33 10.60 11.12
C PRO A 256 17.52 9.93 11.80
N ARG A 257 17.64 8.61 11.59
CA ARG A 257 18.70 7.82 12.20
C ARG A 257 20.09 8.29 11.81
N THR A 258 21.01 8.21 12.75
CA THR A 258 22.44 8.38 12.54
C THR A 258 23.12 7.03 12.34
N SER A 259 24.41 7.04 11.99
CA SER A 259 25.24 5.85 12.03
C SER A 259 25.35 5.27 13.45
N VAL A 260 25.73 3.99 13.55
CA VAL A 260 25.95 3.30 14.84
C VAL A 260 26.92 4.07 15.75
N ASP A 261 27.86 4.81 15.18
CA ASP A 261 28.80 5.65 15.91
C ASP A 261 28.31 7.10 16.16
N HIS A 262 27.02 7.35 15.98
CA HIS A 262 26.34 8.64 16.15
C HIS A 262 26.77 9.76 15.19
N ARG A 263 27.54 9.45 14.15
CA ARG A 263 27.86 10.39 13.07
C ARG A 263 26.72 10.41 12.02
N PRO A 264 26.63 11.46 11.20
CA PRO A 264 25.71 11.45 10.06
C PRO A 264 25.98 10.26 9.13
N LEU A 265 24.94 9.66 8.60
CA LEU A 265 25.06 8.67 7.53
C LEU A 265 25.63 9.31 6.25
N PRO A 266 26.28 8.56 5.37
CA PRO A 266 26.72 9.08 4.07
C PRO A 266 25.54 9.68 3.31
N SER A 267 25.80 10.74 2.51
CA SER A 267 24.76 11.34 1.68
C SER A 267 24.08 10.29 0.81
N ALA A 268 22.76 10.35 0.69
CA ALA A 268 22.00 9.43 -0.16
C ALA A 268 22.47 9.49 -1.63
N ARG A 269 22.87 10.67 -2.14
CA ARG A 269 23.44 10.78 -3.49
C ARG A 269 24.82 10.12 -3.57
N LEU A 270 25.67 10.27 -2.56
CA LEU A 270 26.97 9.57 -2.52
C LEU A 270 26.77 8.05 -2.57
N VAL A 271 25.81 7.52 -1.80
CA VAL A 271 25.48 6.09 -1.80
C VAL A 271 25.02 5.66 -3.20
N SER A 272 24.08 6.40 -3.79
CA SER A 272 23.59 6.11 -5.13
C SER A 272 24.74 6.06 -6.15
N THR A 273 25.56 7.10 -6.24
CA THR A 273 26.64 7.20 -7.23
C THR A 273 27.75 6.15 -7.06
N LYS A 274 28.01 5.73 -5.82
CA LYS A 274 29.02 4.70 -5.55
C LYS A 274 28.56 3.28 -5.91
N LEU A 275 27.27 3.01 -5.80
CA LEU A 275 26.72 1.67 -5.95
C LEU A 275 26.05 1.42 -7.30
N THR A 276 25.54 2.47 -7.95
CA THR A 276 24.85 2.32 -9.23
C THR A 276 25.73 2.66 -10.43
N SER A 277 25.35 2.09 -11.57
CA SER A 277 25.90 2.48 -12.89
C SER A 277 24.75 2.73 -13.88
N ASN A 278 25.07 3.27 -15.06
CA ASN A 278 24.11 3.55 -16.12
C ASN A 278 24.27 2.58 -17.31
N LEU A 279 24.67 1.35 -17.04
CA LEU A 279 24.81 0.34 -18.08
C LEU A 279 23.43 -0.08 -18.58
N ASP A 280 23.20 0.09 -19.86
CA ASP A 280 21.99 -0.41 -20.53
C ASP A 280 22.00 -1.96 -20.51
N ARG A 281 21.04 -2.55 -19.79
CA ARG A 281 20.91 -4.01 -19.62
C ARG A 281 19.47 -4.45 -19.77
N PRO A 282 18.90 -4.42 -20.97
CA PRO A 282 17.52 -4.82 -21.20
C PRO A 282 17.32 -6.31 -20.86
N ASP A 283 16.24 -6.59 -20.12
CA ASP A 283 15.84 -7.96 -19.75
C ASP A 283 15.24 -8.66 -20.99
N SER A 284 15.86 -9.76 -21.41
CA SER A 284 15.40 -10.52 -22.57
C SER A 284 14.05 -11.24 -22.35
N LYS A 285 13.60 -11.35 -21.09
CA LYS A 285 12.41 -12.10 -20.68
C LYS A 285 11.24 -11.22 -20.22
N LYS A 286 11.43 -9.91 -20.13
CA LYS A 286 10.41 -8.99 -19.60
C LYS A 286 10.15 -7.82 -20.53
N THR A 287 8.88 -7.44 -20.66
CA THR A 287 8.46 -6.22 -21.36
C THR A 287 8.30 -5.06 -20.38
N ILE A 288 8.25 -3.83 -20.91
CA ILE A 288 7.97 -2.61 -20.13
C ILE A 288 6.57 -2.64 -19.49
N VAL A 289 5.67 -3.52 -19.93
CA VAL A 289 4.37 -3.73 -19.27
C VAL A 289 4.55 -4.16 -17.83
N LEU A 290 5.62 -4.92 -17.50
CA LEU A 290 5.84 -5.44 -16.15
C LEU A 290 6.14 -4.33 -15.13
N PRO A 291 7.13 -3.42 -15.31
CA PRO A 291 7.31 -2.30 -14.39
C PRO A 291 6.14 -1.31 -14.39
N VAL A 292 5.49 -1.07 -15.53
CA VAL A 292 4.33 -0.17 -15.59
C VAL A 292 3.13 -0.75 -14.81
N TRP A 293 2.89 -2.06 -14.92
CA TRP A 293 1.91 -2.75 -14.07
C TRP A 293 2.28 -2.67 -12.59
N SER A 294 3.57 -2.86 -12.27
CA SER A 294 4.07 -2.74 -10.90
C SER A 294 3.77 -1.34 -10.33
N GLN A 295 4.07 -0.27 -11.07
CA GLN A 295 3.74 1.09 -10.63
C GLN A 295 2.23 1.31 -10.51
N PHE A 296 1.43 0.77 -11.43
CA PHE A 296 -0.02 0.90 -11.40
C PHE A 296 -0.62 0.28 -10.14
N ILE A 297 -0.21 -0.94 -9.74
CA ILE A 297 -0.66 -1.56 -8.47
C ILE A 297 0.01 -0.95 -7.23
N TYR A 298 1.23 -0.42 -7.34
CA TYR A 298 1.85 0.34 -6.25
C TYR A 298 1.02 1.57 -5.90
N HIS A 299 0.51 2.28 -6.90
CA HIS A 299 -0.34 3.45 -6.70
C HIS A 299 -1.71 3.12 -6.11
N ASP A 300 -2.19 1.88 -6.27
CA ASP A 300 -3.39 1.38 -5.58
C ASP A 300 -3.15 1.14 -4.09
N LEU A 301 -1.97 0.62 -3.74
CA LEU A 301 -1.63 0.18 -2.38
C LEU A 301 -0.95 1.26 -1.54
N VAL A 302 -0.23 2.19 -2.17
CA VAL A 302 0.67 3.13 -1.51
C VAL A 302 0.53 4.53 -2.10
N HIS A 303 0.28 5.50 -1.23
CA HIS A 303 0.43 6.91 -1.51
C HIS A 303 0.95 7.63 -0.27
N THR A 304 2.25 7.86 -0.22
CA THR A 304 2.90 8.60 0.87
C THR A 304 2.89 10.09 0.52
N PRO A 305 2.02 10.91 1.14
CA PRO A 305 1.98 12.33 0.86
C PRO A 305 3.18 13.05 1.49
N VAL A 306 3.62 14.16 0.89
CA VAL A 306 4.68 15.03 1.43
C VAL A 306 4.10 16.22 2.15
N ARG A 307 4.81 16.70 3.17
CA ARG A 307 4.42 17.88 3.97
C ARG A 307 4.30 19.13 3.10
N LYS A 308 3.32 19.94 3.44
CA LYS A 308 3.10 21.29 2.93
C LYS A 308 3.15 22.29 4.09
N THR A 309 3.18 23.56 3.78
CA THR A 309 3.02 24.59 4.82
C THR A 309 1.68 24.43 5.54
N ILE A 310 1.68 24.55 6.86
CA ILE A 310 0.53 24.21 7.73
C ILE A 310 -0.68 25.11 7.48
N HIS A 311 -0.43 26.40 7.18
CA HIS A 311 -1.52 27.35 7.07
C HIS A 311 -2.01 27.54 5.64
N THR A 312 -1.13 27.53 4.66
CA THR A 312 -1.46 27.86 3.26
C THR A 312 -1.48 26.65 2.34
N ASN A 313 -1.14 25.46 2.83
CA ASN A 313 -1.03 24.24 2.04
C ASN A 313 -0.12 24.40 0.79
N GLN A 314 0.86 25.28 0.88
CA GLN A 314 1.82 25.52 -0.21
C GLN A 314 3.00 24.56 -0.17
N PRO A 315 3.65 24.28 -1.31
CA PRO A 315 4.88 23.51 -1.34
C PRO A 315 5.98 24.12 -0.45
N ILE A 316 6.80 23.25 0.16
CA ILE A 316 7.96 23.64 0.92
C ILE A 316 9.19 23.52 0.02
N ARG A 317 10.02 24.56 -0.02
CA ARG A 317 11.30 24.58 -0.74
C ARG A 317 12.43 24.25 0.19
N CYS A 318 13.28 23.31 -0.20
CA CYS A 318 14.38 22.81 0.64
C CYS A 318 15.78 23.11 0.08
N CYS A 319 15.91 23.46 -1.20
CA CYS A 319 17.15 23.93 -1.82
C CYS A 319 16.99 25.33 -2.41
N ASP A 320 18.05 26.04 -2.70
CA ASP A 320 17.97 27.33 -3.39
C ASP A 320 17.66 27.13 -4.89
N ASN A 321 17.17 28.18 -5.55
CA ASN A 321 16.79 28.14 -6.97
C ASN A 321 17.98 27.90 -7.93
N ASP A 322 19.18 28.15 -7.48
CA ASP A 322 20.44 27.86 -8.18
C ASP A 322 20.97 26.43 -7.90
N GLY A 323 20.25 25.64 -7.13
CA GLY A 323 20.64 24.29 -6.72
C GLY A 323 21.63 24.26 -5.55
N SER A 324 21.89 25.38 -4.90
CA SER A 324 22.68 25.42 -3.66
C SER A 324 21.85 25.11 -2.42
N SER A 325 22.52 24.84 -1.31
CA SER A 325 21.86 24.65 -0.03
C SER A 325 21.31 25.95 0.52
N LEU A 326 20.07 25.94 1.01
CA LEU A 326 19.51 27.06 1.77
C LEU A 326 20.32 27.30 3.06
N THR A 327 20.53 28.54 3.42
CA THR A 327 21.10 28.84 4.74
C THR A 327 20.15 28.38 5.85
N PRO A 328 20.66 27.99 7.05
CA PRO A 328 19.81 27.46 8.13
C PRO A 328 18.65 28.37 8.53
N ARG A 329 18.78 29.70 8.33
CA ARG A 329 17.70 30.68 8.60
C ARG A 329 16.48 30.49 7.68
N TYR A 330 16.69 30.01 6.47
CA TYR A 330 15.65 29.84 5.43
C TYR A 330 15.26 28.39 5.21
N LEU A 331 15.85 27.47 5.96
CA LEU A 331 15.54 26.05 5.88
C LEU A 331 14.30 25.74 6.73
N HIS A 332 13.24 25.23 6.08
CA HIS A 332 12.04 24.80 6.80
C HIS A 332 12.33 23.52 7.61
N PRO A 333 11.79 23.36 8.84
CA PRO A 333 12.02 22.16 9.66
C PRO A 333 11.54 20.83 9.04
N SER A 334 10.60 20.88 8.09
CA SER A 334 10.19 19.70 7.33
C SER A 334 11.10 19.39 6.14
N CYS A 335 12.17 20.15 5.93
CA CYS A 335 13.19 19.87 4.94
C CYS A 335 14.20 18.84 5.45
N MET A 336 14.56 17.93 4.56
CA MET A 336 15.63 16.95 4.75
C MET A 336 16.41 16.80 3.43
N PRO A 337 16.99 17.94 2.90
CA PRO A 337 17.58 17.95 1.58
C PRO A 337 18.75 16.97 1.48
N ILE A 338 18.96 16.42 0.30
CA ILE A 338 20.06 15.49 0.03
C ILE A 338 21.27 16.32 -0.40
N SER A 339 22.35 16.22 0.35
CA SER A 339 23.62 16.88 0.01
C SER A 339 24.24 16.19 -1.21
N VAL A 340 24.64 16.98 -2.20
CA VAL A 340 25.38 16.49 -3.37
C VAL A 340 26.89 16.61 -3.11
N PRO A 341 27.67 15.52 -3.27
CA PRO A 341 29.12 15.56 -3.12
C PRO A 341 29.73 16.55 -4.10
N PHE A 342 30.76 17.31 -3.64
CA PHE A 342 31.43 18.26 -4.49
C PHE A 342 32.08 17.65 -5.74
N GLN A 343 32.42 16.36 -5.71
CA GLN A 343 33.03 15.61 -6.80
C GLN A 343 31.98 14.84 -7.66
N ASP A 344 30.69 15.09 -7.48
CA ASP A 344 29.65 14.45 -8.28
C ASP A 344 29.81 14.85 -9.76
N ASP A 345 29.98 13.86 -10.65
CA ASP A 345 30.32 14.09 -12.04
C ASP A 345 29.23 14.84 -12.81
N PHE A 346 27.97 14.65 -12.45
CA PHE A 346 26.82 15.28 -13.09
C PHE A 346 26.50 16.67 -12.52
N TYR A 347 26.32 16.76 -11.19
CA TYR A 347 25.86 17.99 -10.58
C TYR A 347 26.94 19.05 -10.42
N LYS A 348 28.25 18.65 -10.39
CA LYS A 348 29.39 19.58 -10.36
C LYS A 348 29.36 20.55 -11.52
N GLN A 349 29.02 20.05 -12.74
CA GLN A 349 28.97 20.90 -13.93
C GLN A 349 27.84 21.93 -13.90
N ARG A 350 26.84 21.70 -13.04
CA ARG A 350 25.67 22.56 -12.81
C ARG A 350 25.78 23.41 -11.57
N TYR A 351 26.92 23.34 -10.86
CA TYR A 351 27.17 24.02 -9.56
C TYR A 351 26.09 23.67 -8.51
N GLN A 352 25.47 22.51 -8.60
CA GLN A 352 24.38 22.07 -7.76
C GLN A 352 24.94 21.26 -6.57
N SER A 353 24.62 21.67 -5.35
CA SER A 353 25.09 21.03 -4.10
C SER A 353 23.95 20.48 -3.24
N CYS A 354 22.70 20.63 -3.71
CA CYS A 354 21.50 20.30 -2.97
C CYS A 354 20.45 19.67 -3.88
N MET A 355 19.84 18.58 -3.43
CA MET A 355 18.65 17.99 -4.05
C MET A 355 17.48 18.14 -3.11
N GLU A 356 16.34 18.54 -3.67
CA GLU A 356 15.08 18.74 -2.95
C GLU A 356 14.61 17.44 -2.28
N TYR A 357 14.28 17.53 -1.00
CA TYR A 357 13.53 16.50 -0.29
C TYR A 357 12.74 17.15 0.86
N THR A 358 11.43 16.95 0.82
CA THR A 358 10.50 17.34 1.89
C THR A 358 10.01 16.08 2.59
N ARG A 359 9.95 16.07 3.91
CA ARG A 359 9.54 14.92 4.73
C ARG A 359 8.09 14.53 4.47
N SER A 360 7.81 13.27 4.71
CA SER A 360 6.49 12.66 4.55
C SER A 360 5.50 13.13 5.60
N VAL A 361 4.23 13.23 5.22
CA VAL A 361 3.10 13.50 6.11
C VAL A 361 2.94 12.37 7.12
N THR A 362 2.61 12.74 8.36
CA THR A 362 2.36 11.79 9.46
C THR A 362 0.88 11.77 9.86
N THR A 363 0.50 10.75 10.60
CA THR A 363 -0.87 10.56 11.07
C THR A 363 -0.88 10.03 12.51
N TYR A 364 -2.06 9.85 13.06
CA TYR A 364 -2.24 9.22 14.37
C TYR A 364 -1.71 7.78 14.37
N ARG A 365 -1.18 7.36 15.49
CA ARG A 365 -0.91 5.94 15.76
C ARG A 365 -2.24 5.19 15.87
N GLY A 366 -2.31 4.01 15.26
CA GLY A 366 -3.53 3.20 15.21
C GLY A 366 -4.06 2.71 16.57
N ASP A 367 -3.23 2.80 17.63
CA ASP A 367 -3.58 2.46 19.01
C ASP A 367 -3.99 3.69 19.86
N CYS A 368 -4.03 4.88 19.29
CA CYS A 368 -4.32 6.14 19.98
C CYS A 368 -3.39 6.41 21.18
N THR A 369 -2.09 6.27 20.94
CA THR A 369 -1.06 6.57 21.94
C THR A 369 -0.14 7.70 21.49
N PHE A 370 0.60 8.27 22.42
CA PHE A 370 1.79 9.05 22.14
C PHE A 370 2.87 8.15 21.54
N GLY A 371 4.02 8.69 21.19
CA GLY A 371 5.19 7.91 20.80
C GLY A 371 5.72 8.22 19.42
N VAL A 372 6.19 7.19 18.75
CA VAL A 372 6.91 7.25 17.48
C VAL A 372 6.03 7.80 16.36
N SER A 373 6.63 8.62 15.51
CA SER A 373 6.00 9.18 14.31
C SER A 373 5.62 8.07 13.31
N GLU A 374 4.37 8.08 12.82
CA GLU A 374 3.88 7.12 11.83
C GLU A 374 3.52 7.84 10.54
N GLN A 375 4.15 7.45 9.43
CA GLN A 375 3.89 8.04 8.12
C GLN A 375 2.57 7.54 7.57
N MET A 376 1.82 8.46 6.96
CA MET A 376 0.49 8.23 6.41
C MET A 376 0.53 7.50 5.07
N ASN A 377 -0.39 6.58 4.87
CA ASN A 377 -0.81 6.12 3.56
C ASN A 377 -2.12 6.82 3.17
N GLN A 378 -2.10 7.66 2.14
CA GLN A 378 -3.30 8.35 1.65
C GLN A 378 -4.15 7.44 0.75
N ALA A 379 -3.57 6.43 0.11
CA ALA A 379 -4.30 5.37 -0.59
C ALA A 379 -4.98 4.41 0.41
N THR A 380 -5.90 3.59 -0.06
CA THR A 380 -6.36 2.44 0.72
C THR A 380 -5.23 1.41 0.80
N HIS A 381 -5.26 0.55 1.83
CA HIS A 381 -4.28 -0.52 1.96
C HIS A 381 -4.72 -1.81 1.24
N PHE A 382 -5.68 -1.70 0.31
CA PHE A 382 -6.22 -2.82 -0.46
C PHE A 382 -5.93 -2.66 -1.95
N MET A 383 -5.85 -3.78 -2.65
CA MET A 383 -5.89 -3.78 -4.12
C MET A 383 -7.35 -3.65 -4.56
N ASP A 384 -7.88 -2.43 -4.52
CA ASP A 384 -9.30 -2.14 -4.69
C ASP A 384 -9.61 -1.14 -5.81
N GLY A 385 -8.61 -0.83 -6.63
CA GLY A 385 -8.72 0.07 -7.75
C GLY A 385 -8.75 1.54 -7.35
N SER A 386 -8.25 1.90 -6.16
CA SER A 386 -8.30 3.28 -5.67
C SER A 386 -7.60 4.26 -6.61
N GLN A 387 -6.55 3.85 -7.32
CA GLN A 387 -5.88 4.67 -8.34
C GLN A 387 -6.78 4.99 -9.56
N VAL A 388 -7.81 4.18 -9.81
CA VAL A 388 -8.82 4.40 -10.86
C VAL A 388 -10.03 5.15 -10.32
N TYR A 389 -10.52 4.79 -9.13
CA TYR A 389 -11.81 5.20 -8.60
C TYR A 389 -11.76 6.29 -7.53
N GLY A 390 -10.57 6.61 -7.01
CA GLY A 390 -10.36 7.51 -5.88
C GLY A 390 -10.51 6.83 -4.52
N THR A 391 -10.02 7.50 -3.49
CA THR A 391 -9.93 7.01 -2.10
C THR A 391 -11.03 7.53 -1.19
N ASN A 392 -12.00 8.26 -1.73
CA ASN A 392 -13.16 8.74 -0.98
C ASN A 392 -14.38 8.95 -1.89
N GLY A 393 -15.57 9.10 -1.31
CA GLY A 393 -16.81 9.22 -2.05
C GLY A 393 -16.94 10.50 -2.88
N ARG A 394 -16.27 11.59 -2.48
CA ARG A 394 -16.27 12.87 -3.21
C ARG A 394 -15.50 12.76 -4.52
N ASP A 395 -14.30 12.20 -4.46
CA ASP A 395 -13.44 12.02 -5.64
C ASP A 395 -14.04 10.99 -6.60
N ALA A 396 -14.58 9.89 -6.06
CA ALA A 396 -15.28 8.89 -6.85
C ALA A 396 -16.50 9.49 -7.59
N ALA A 397 -17.29 10.33 -6.93
CA ALA A 397 -18.42 11.00 -7.55
C ALA A 397 -17.98 12.01 -8.64
N ALA A 398 -16.83 12.67 -8.45
CA ALA A 398 -16.27 13.60 -9.43
C ALA A 398 -15.83 12.90 -10.72
N LEU A 399 -15.40 11.65 -10.63
CA LEU A 399 -14.94 10.82 -11.77
C LEU A 399 -16.08 10.09 -12.50
N ARG A 400 -17.30 10.05 -11.94
CA ARG A 400 -18.44 9.34 -12.51
C ARG A 400 -19.26 10.18 -13.48
N GLU A 401 -19.79 9.54 -14.53
CA GLU A 401 -20.90 10.06 -15.29
C GLU A 401 -22.23 9.93 -14.51
N LYS A 402 -23.19 10.78 -14.82
CA LYS A 402 -24.50 10.81 -14.15
C LYS A 402 -25.34 9.57 -14.45
N THR A 403 -25.12 8.94 -15.59
CA THR A 403 -25.94 7.84 -16.12
C THR A 403 -25.09 6.66 -16.60
N GLY A 404 -25.71 5.47 -16.75
CA GLY A 404 -25.08 4.30 -17.35
C GLY A 404 -24.02 3.61 -16.50
N GLY A 405 -23.72 4.12 -15.29
CA GLY A 405 -22.68 3.58 -14.42
C GLY A 405 -21.28 3.78 -14.96
N LEU A 406 -21.06 4.78 -15.81
CA LEU A 406 -19.79 5.03 -16.52
C LEU A 406 -18.85 5.93 -15.71
N LEU A 407 -17.56 5.82 -15.99
CA LEU A 407 -16.54 6.81 -15.65
C LEU A 407 -16.47 7.87 -16.76
N LYS A 408 -16.17 9.11 -16.38
CA LYS A 408 -15.98 10.23 -17.29
C LYS A 408 -14.77 10.00 -18.21
N THR A 409 -14.88 10.46 -19.43
CA THR A 409 -13.81 10.48 -20.43
C THR A 409 -13.72 11.87 -21.05
N SER A 410 -12.58 12.17 -21.71
CA SER A 410 -12.41 13.42 -22.43
C SER A 410 -12.76 13.26 -23.90
N GLY A 411 -13.45 14.27 -24.45
CA GLY A 411 -13.78 14.44 -25.86
C GLY A 411 -14.88 13.52 -26.40
N PRO A 412 -15.62 13.98 -27.44
CA PRO A 412 -16.65 13.19 -28.10
C PRO A 412 -16.01 12.04 -28.88
N GLY A 413 -16.33 10.80 -28.50
CA GLY A 413 -15.79 9.60 -29.14
C GLY A 413 -14.36 9.25 -28.75
N SER A 414 -13.69 10.05 -27.90
CA SER A 414 -12.41 9.67 -27.33
C SER A 414 -12.60 9.06 -25.95
N ASP A 415 -12.04 7.89 -25.75
CA ASP A 415 -12.04 7.19 -24.47
C ASP A 415 -10.72 7.47 -23.70
N GLN A 416 -10.27 8.74 -23.71
CA GLN A 416 -9.14 9.18 -22.90
C GLN A 416 -9.59 9.56 -21.49
N LEU A 417 -8.63 9.66 -20.56
CA LEU A 417 -8.87 10.17 -19.21
C LEU A 417 -9.54 11.56 -19.26
N PRO A 418 -10.44 11.90 -18.31
CA PRO A 418 -11.01 13.24 -18.23
C PRO A 418 -9.93 14.27 -17.91
N LEU A 419 -10.08 15.50 -18.37
CA LEU A 419 -9.16 16.59 -18.08
C LEU A 419 -9.39 17.18 -16.69
N VAL A 420 -8.34 17.70 -16.07
CA VAL A 420 -8.42 18.48 -14.83
C VAL A 420 -8.79 19.95 -15.14
N SER A 421 -9.42 20.61 -14.19
CA SER A 421 -9.74 22.04 -14.30
C SER A 421 -8.57 22.98 -13.98
N ASN A 422 -7.54 22.49 -13.28
CA ASN A 422 -6.33 23.24 -12.96
C ASN A 422 -5.10 22.37 -13.26
N PRO A 423 -4.58 22.39 -14.48
CA PRO A 423 -3.44 21.60 -14.91
C PRO A 423 -2.17 21.87 -14.10
N THR A 424 -1.88 23.13 -13.82
CA THR A 424 -0.65 23.54 -13.11
C THR A 424 -0.56 23.03 -11.67
N ALA A 425 -1.70 22.63 -11.07
CA ALA A 425 -1.72 22.03 -9.75
C ALA A 425 -1.35 20.54 -9.73
N LYS A 426 -1.54 19.83 -10.86
CA LYS A 426 -1.38 18.37 -10.95
C LYS A 426 -0.34 17.89 -11.99
N CYS A 427 0.15 18.80 -12.83
CA CYS A 427 1.14 18.51 -13.86
C CYS A 427 2.29 19.54 -13.82
N LEU A 428 3.44 19.17 -14.37
CA LEU A 428 4.58 20.06 -14.58
C LEU A 428 4.42 20.78 -15.91
N VAL A 429 3.47 21.71 -15.96
CA VAL A 429 3.11 22.52 -17.11
C VAL A 429 3.00 23.98 -16.68
N ASP A 430 3.21 24.88 -17.60
CA ASP A 430 3.28 26.33 -17.40
C ASP A 430 2.03 27.08 -17.85
N SER A 431 1.06 26.34 -18.42
CA SER A 431 -0.19 26.92 -18.94
C SER A 431 -1.42 26.18 -18.42
N ASP A 432 -2.48 26.90 -18.13
CA ASP A 432 -3.79 26.33 -17.77
C ASP A 432 -4.53 25.69 -18.95
N ASP A 433 -4.08 25.92 -20.17
CA ASP A 433 -4.57 25.24 -21.38
C ASP A 433 -3.85 23.94 -21.71
N ALA A 434 -2.83 23.57 -20.91
CA ALA A 434 -2.05 22.35 -21.13
C ALA A 434 -2.84 21.09 -20.77
N THR A 435 -2.59 20.02 -21.53
CA THR A 435 -3.19 18.72 -21.25
C THR A 435 -2.71 18.20 -19.89
N CYS A 436 -3.63 17.92 -18.99
CA CYS A 436 -3.41 17.24 -17.72
C CYS A 436 -4.66 16.42 -17.38
N PHE A 437 -4.47 15.14 -17.11
CA PHE A 437 -5.59 14.22 -16.92
C PHE A 437 -5.99 14.08 -15.44
N ASN A 438 -7.25 13.74 -15.23
CA ASN A 438 -7.80 13.39 -13.91
C ASN A 438 -8.03 11.88 -13.82
N ALA A 439 -7.69 11.29 -12.68
CA ALA A 439 -7.93 9.89 -12.35
C ALA A 439 -8.15 9.77 -10.83
N GLY A 440 -8.30 8.56 -10.34
CA GLY A 440 -8.39 8.30 -8.90
C GLY A 440 -7.12 8.67 -8.13
N ASP A 441 -5.96 8.68 -8.80
CA ASP A 441 -4.68 9.08 -8.26
C ASP A 441 -4.01 10.15 -9.15
N VAL A 442 -3.42 11.16 -8.55
CA VAL A 442 -2.75 12.26 -9.27
C VAL A 442 -1.54 11.79 -10.08
N ARG A 443 -0.89 10.71 -9.64
CA ARG A 443 0.28 10.12 -10.31
C ARG A 443 -0.07 9.42 -11.63
N ALA A 444 -1.34 9.38 -12.03
CA ALA A 444 -1.74 8.95 -13.38
C ALA A 444 -1.03 9.73 -14.49
N ASN A 445 -0.58 10.97 -14.22
CA ASN A 445 0.16 11.81 -15.16
C ASN A 445 1.69 11.65 -15.05
N MET A 446 2.19 10.73 -14.23
CA MET A 446 3.62 10.63 -13.88
C MET A 446 4.52 10.45 -15.12
N HIS A 447 4.13 9.57 -16.05
CA HIS A 447 4.81 9.37 -17.33
C HIS A 447 3.86 8.70 -18.35
N PRO A 448 4.19 8.72 -19.65
CA PRO A 448 3.27 8.31 -20.72
C PRO A 448 2.75 6.88 -20.60
N TRP A 449 3.58 5.92 -20.23
CA TRP A 449 3.15 4.53 -20.05
C TRP A 449 2.09 4.39 -18.94
N LEU A 450 2.32 5.06 -17.81
CA LEU A 450 1.38 4.98 -16.67
C LEU A 450 0.05 5.67 -17.00
N THR A 451 0.10 6.84 -17.66
CA THR A 451 -1.10 7.53 -18.14
C THR A 451 -1.91 6.63 -19.08
N SER A 452 -1.21 5.92 -19.99
CA SER A 452 -1.85 4.97 -20.92
C SER A 452 -2.47 3.77 -20.19
N MET A 453 -1.81 3.27 -19.13
CA MET A 453 -2.36 2.19 -18.29
C MET A 453 -3.64 2.65 -17.59
N HIS A 454 -3.68 3.84 -17.00
CA HIS A 454 -4.91 4.40 -16.42
C HIS A 454 -6.03 4.56 -17.43
N ALA A 455 -5.74 5.05 -18.64
CA ALA A 455 -6.73 5.16 -19.72
C ALA A 455 -7.30 3.79 -20.11
N LEU A 456 -6.46 2.75 -20.19
CA LEU A 456 -6.87 1.37 -20.47
C LEU A 456 -7.93 0.89 -19.47
N TRP A 457 -7.72 1.14 -18.16
CA TRP A 457 -8.63 0.65 -17.12
C TRP A 457 -9.92 1.46 -17.01
N ILE A 458 -9.94 2.72 -17.39
CA ILE A 458 -11.20 3.48 -17.53
C ILE A 458 -12.02 2.95 -18.70
N ARG A 459 -11.38 2.64 -19.85
CA ARG A 459 -12.01 2.00 -21.00
C ARG A 459 -12.62 0.65 -20.62
N GLU A 460 -11.88 -0.18 -19.88
CA GLU A 460 -12.35 -1.48 -19.41
C GLU A 460 -13.57 -1.35 -18.49
N HIS A 461 -13.54 -0.43 -17.51
CA HIS A 461 -14.71 -0.17 -16.68
C HIS A 461 -15.93 0.22 -17.52
N ASN A 462 -15.77 1.13 -18.47
CA ASN A 462 -16.86 1.61 -19.31
C ASN A 462 -17.39 0.51 -20.25
N ARG A 463 -16.50 -0.35 -20.77
CA ARG A 463 -16.87 -1.53 -21.57
C ARG A 463 -17.72 -2.51 -20.75
N VAL A 464 -17.30 -2.84 -19.53
CA VAL A 464 -18.02 -3.73 -18.62
C VAL A 464 -19.37 -3.12 -18.22
N ALA A 465 -19.41 -1.84 -17.86
CA ALA A 465 -20.65 -1.16 -17.47
C ALA A 465 -21.68 -1.15 -18.61
N ARG A 466 -21.27 -0.86 -19.86
CA ARG A 466 -22.15 -0.91 -21.04
C ARG A 466 -22.69 -2.32 -21.29
N ALA A 467 -21.86 -3.34 -21.18
CA ALA A 467 -22.27 -4.73 -21.34
C ALA A 467 -23.25 -5.17 -20.25
N LEU A 468 -23.02 -4.78 -19.00
CA LEU A 468 -23.95 -5.06 -17.90
C LEU A 468 -25.31 -4.36 -18.08
N ALA A 469 -25.31 -3.12 -18.60
CA ALA A 469 -26.54 -2.38 -18.89
C ALA A 469 -27.36 -3.06 -20.00
N ALA A 470 -26.69 -3.58 -21.03
CA ALA A 470 -27.36 -4.34 -22.09
C ALA A 470 -27.96 -5.67 -21.59
N LEU A 471 -27.28 -6.34 -20.65
CA LEU A 471 -27.74 -7.61 -20.05
C LEU A 471 -28.85 -7.42 -19.01
N ASN A 472 -28.88 -6.27 -18.33
CA ASN A 472 -29.77 -5.99 -17.20
C ASN A 472 -30.41 -4.61 -17.33
N PRO A 473 -31.39 -4.42 -18.23
CA PRO A 473 -31.97 -3.11 -18.53
C PRO A 473 -32.64 -2.41 -17.34
N THR A 474 -33.02 -3.18 -16.29
CA THR A 474 -33.65 -2.62 -15.07
C THR A 474 -32.63 -2.11 -14.04
N TRP A 475 -31.33 -2.34 -14.23
CA TRP A 475 -30.33 -1.88 -13.28
C TRP A 475 -30.15 -0.36 -13.40
N ASN A 476 -30.16 0.31 -12.25
CA ASN A 476 -29.89 1.74 -12.18
C ASN A 476 -28.39 2.02 -12.32
N SER A 477 -28.02 3.30 -12.54
CA SER A 477 -26.65 3.75 -12.73
C SER A 477 -25.72 3.36 -11.56
N ASP A 478 -26.20 3.40 -10.32
CA ASP A 478 -25.39 3.05 -9.16
C ASP A 478 -25.05 1.58 -9.14
N ARG A 479 -26.02 0.70 -9.41
CA ARG A 479 -25.80 -0.75 -9.46
C ARG A 479 -24.84 -1.12 -10.59
N LEU A 480 -25.00 -0.51 -11.77
CA LEU A 480 -24.11 -0.70 -12.92
C LEU A 480 -22.67 -0.32 -12.57
N TYR A 481 -22.50 0.86 -11.97
CA TYR A 481 -21.18 1.36 -11.57
C TYR A 481 -20.50 0.44 -10.55
N HIS A 482 -21.20 0.11 -9.47
CA HIS A 482 -20.59 -0.68 -8.40
C HIS A 482 -20.31 -2.13 -8.83
N GLU A 483 -21.14 -2.72 -9.68
CA GLU A 483 -20.89 -4.07 -10.19
C GLU A 483 -19.75 -4.06 -11.23
N ALA A 484 -19.66 -3.04 -12.09
CA ALA A 484 -18.53 -2.86 -13.01
C ALA A 484 -17.22 -2.64 -12.23
N ARG A 485 -17.20 -1.73 -11.22
CA ARG A 485 -16.04 -1.55 -10.32
C ARG A 485 -15.60 -2.87 -9.69
N ARG A 486 -16.57 -3.65 -9.18
CA ARG A 486 -16.28 -4.93 -8.52
C ARG A 486 -15.64 -5.94 -9.48
N ILE A 487 -16.08 -5.98 -10.74
CA ILE A 487 -15.51 -6.85 -11.79
C ILE A 487 -14.09 -6.39 -12.13
N VAL A 488 -13.90 -5.10 -12.42
CA VAL A 488 -12.58 -4.54 -12.78
C VAL A 488 -11.55 -4.72 -11.66
N VAL A 489 -11.95 -4.51 -10.39
CA VAL A 489 -11.08 -4.79 -9.25
C VAL A 489 -10.68 -6.27 -9.21
N ALA A 490 -11.62 -7.18 -9.46
CA ALA A 490 -11.34 -8.61 -9.52
C ALA A 490 -10.39 -9.00 -10.67
N GLU A 491 -10.48 -8.33 -11.83
CA GLU A 491 -9.54 -8.48 -12.95
C GLU A 491 -8.14 -8.03 -12.57
N ILE A 492 -8.00 -6.85 -11.95
CA ILE A 492 -6.72 -6.33 -11.47
C ILE A 492 -6.09 -7.30 -10.45
N GLN A 493 -6.87 -7.74 -9.46
CA GLN A 493 -6.40 -8.72 -8.48
C GLN A 493 -5.98 -10.04 -9.13
N HIS A 494 -6.77 -10.56 -10.06
CA HIS A 494 -6.46 -11.82 -10.74
C HIS A 494 -5.19 -11.73 -11.58
N ILE A 495 -5.03 -10.70 -12.41
CA ILE A 495 -3.84 -10.47 -13.24
C ILE A 495 -2.60 -10.33 -12.36
N THR A 496 -2.70 -9.58 -11.26
CA THR A 496 -1.59 -9.36 -10.33
C THR A 496 -1.10 -10.67 -9.69
N TYR A 497 -2.02 -11.46 -9.13
CA TYR A 497 -1.63 -12.66 -8.39
C TYR A 497 -1.34 -13.86 -9.29
N LYS A 498 -1.91 -13.93 -10.51
CA LYS A 498 -1.78 -15.11 -11.39
C LYS A 498 -0.84 -14.93 -12.57
N SER A 499 -0.48 -13.70 -12.93
CA SER A 499 0.43 -13.42 -14.04
C SER A 499 1.65 -12.59 -13.60
N TRP A 500 1.42 -11.41 -13.04
CA TRP A 500 2.51 -10.50 -12.68
C TRP A 500 3.40 -11.04 -11.55
N LEU A 501 2.82 -11.49 -10.43
CA LEU A 501 3.59 -11.97 -9.29
C LEU A 501 4.46 -13.19 -9.63
N PRO A 502 3.96 -14.22 -10.32
CA PRO A 502 4.81 -15.32 -10.81
C PRO A 502 5.91 -14.90 -11.77
N ALA A 503 5.67 -13.89 -12.62
CA ALA A 503 6.69 -13.36 -13.54
C ALA A 503 7.88 -12.73 -12.80
N LEU A 504 7.68 -12.22 -11.60
CA LEU A 504 8.72 -11.62 -10.75
C LEU A 504 9.38 -12.62 -9.79
N THR A 505 8.62 -13.55 -9.24
CA THR A 505 9.06 -14.36 -8.09
C THR A 505 9.27 -15.83 -8.41
N GLY A 506 8.94 -16.24 -9.65
CA GLY A 506 8.98 -17.65 -10.05
C GLY A 506 7.74 -18.44 -9.61
N LYS A 507 7.62 -19.67 -10.15
CA LYS A 507 6.40 -20.50 -10.02
C LYS A 507 6.06 -20.94 -8.59
N GLY A 508 7.03 -21.03 -7.70
CA GLY A 508 6.82 -21.56 -6.34
C GLY A 508 5.86 -20.76 -5.45
N ILE A 509 5.58 -19.52 -5.78
CA ILE A 509 4.61 -18.69 -5.02
C ILE A 509 3.18 -19.03 -5.36
N ASP A 510 2.88 -19.37 -6.60
CA ASP A 510 1.53 -19.74 -7.02
C ASP A 510 1.03 -20.98 -6.26
N GLU A 511 1.92 -21.95 -6.04
CA GLU A 511 1.62 -23.15 -5.25
C GLU A 511 1.33 -22.81 -3.79
N LEU A 512 2.08 -21.85 -3.22
CA LEU A 512 1.87 -21.38 -1.85
C LEU A 512 0.54 -20.68 -1.66
N TYR A 513 0.14 -19.81 -2.59
CA TYR A 513 -1.14 -19.10 -2.51
C TYR A 513 -2.33 -20.01 -2.82
N ASP A 514 -2.19 -21.01 -3.69
CA ASP A 514 -3.27 -21.96 -3.98
C ASP A 514 -3.46 -23.01 -2.87
N SER A 515 -2.40 -23.42 -2.17
CA SER A 515 -2.49 -24.34 -1.02
C SER A 515 -3.01 -23.65 0.26
N TYR A 516 -2.89 -22.33 0.35
CA TYR A 516 -3.43 -21.51 1.45
C TYR A 516 -4.72 -20.78 1.03
N ASP A 517 -5.62 -21.42 0.26
CA ASP A 517 -6.95 -20.87 -0.03
C ASP A 517 -7.84 -20.94 1.23
N THR A 518 -7.42 -20.21 2.26
CA THR A 518 -8.09 -20.11 3.56
C THR A 518 -9.04 -18.94 3.53
N GLY A 519 -9.73 -18.60 2.48
CA GLY A 519 -10.74 -17.55 2.49
C GLY A 519 -10.32 -16.25 3.21
N TYR A 520 -11.28 -15.43 3.55
CA TYR A 520 -11.03 -14.21 4.32
C TYR A 520 -10.67 -14.54 5.79
N ASN A 521 -9.61 -13.90 6.31
CA ASN A 521 -9.20 -14.01 7.69
C ASN A 521 -9.26 -12.62 8.39
N PHE A 522 -10.27 -12.43 9.25
CA PHE A 522 -10.49 -11.17 9.98
C PHE A 522 -9.41 -10.85 11.04
N GLU A 523 -8.53 -11.80 11.38
CA GLU A 523 -7.40 -11.58 12.29
C GLU A 523 -6.17 -11.05 11.56
N VAL A 524 -6.13 -11.17 10.25
CA VAL A 524 -5.03 -10.65 9.44
C VAL A 524 -5.23 -9.16 9.19
N ASP A 525 -4.27 -8.36 9.64
CA ASP A 525 -4.22 -6.93 9.37
C ASP A 525 -3.64 -6.67 7.97
N PRO A 526 -4.44 -6.17 7.01
CA PRO A 526 -4.00 -5.93 5.64
C PRO A 526 -3.14 -4.68 5.46
N THR A 527 -2.98 -3.88 6.52
CA THR A 527 -2.26 -2.60 6.46
C THR A 527 -0.89 -2.76 5.82
N ILE A 528 -0.60 -1.91 4.85
CA ILE A 528 0.68 -1.91 4.12
C ILE A 528 1.83 -1.61 5.09
N THR A 529 2.89 -2.40 4.99
CA THR A 529 4.08 -2.22 5.82
C THR A 529 4.96 -1.09 5.30
N ASN A 530 5.56 -0.33 6.22
CA ASN A 530 6.42 0.81 5.87
C ASN A 530 7.64 0.37 5.02
N SER A 531 8.22 -0.79 5.34
CA SER A 531 9.33 -1.38 4.57
C SER A 531 8.93 -1.78 3.14
N PHE A 532 7.71 -2.27 2.94
CA PHE A 532 7.18 -2.54 1.61
C PHE A 532 6.98 -1.24 0.82
N ALA A 533 6.27 -0.28 1.42
CA ALA A 533 5.93 0.99 0.79
C ALA A 533 7.16 1.83 0.41
N THR A 534 8.23 1.77 1.21
CA THR A 534 9.34 2.71 1.15
C THR A 534 10.62 2.11 0.56
N SER A 535 10.70 0.77 0.48
CA SER A 535 11.90 0.09 -0.01
C SER A 535 11.60 -1.08 -0.93
N ALA A 536 10.84 -2.08 -0.47
CA ALA A 536 10.74 -3.33 -1.21
C ALA A 536 10.04 -3.19 -2.55
N PHE A 537 9.06 -2.29 -2.68
CA PHE A 537 8.37 -2.08 -3.95
C PHE A 537 9.07 -1.07 -4.89
N HIS A 538 10.10 -0.36 -4.40
CA HIS A 538 10.88 0.57 -5.22
C HIS A 538 11.83 -0.12 -6.20
N PHE A 539 11.91 -1.46 -6.16
CA PHE A 539 12.61 -2.25 -7.18
C PHE A 539 12.21 -1.86 -8.61
N VAL A 540 10.98 -1.41 -8.78
CA VAL A 540 10.40 -1.04 -10.08
C VAL A 540 11.20 0.03 -10.80
N ASN A 541 11.89 0.91 -10.06
CA ASN A 541 12.61 2.03 -10.63
C ASN A 541 13.79 1.59 -11.50
N SER A 542 14.49 0.49 -11.17
CA SER A 542 15.58 -0.05 -11.99
C SER A 542 15.11 -0.73 -13.29
N LEU A 543 13.84 -1.11 -13.37
CA LEU A 543 13.26 -1.79 -14.55
C LEU A 543 12.80 -0.84 -15.65
N LEU A 544 12.71 0.48 -15.38
CA LEU A 544 12.26 1.47 -16.35
C LEU A 544 13.36 1.78 -17.35
N ASP A 545 12.96 1.98 -18.59
CA ASP A 545 13.82 2.43 -19.69
C ASP A 545 13.73 3.96 -19.82
N GLN A 546 14.80 4.58 -20.31
CA GLN A 546 14.83 6.02 -20.58
C GLN A 546 14.05 6.40 -21.85
N ASP A 547 13.73 5.45 -22.73
CA ASP A 547 13.07 5.65 -24.00
C ASP A 547 11.63 5.13 -23.98
N VAL A 548 10.68 5.97 -24.34
CA VAL A 548 9.26 5.62 -24.52
C VAL A 548 9.02 5.33 -26.00
N GLU A 549 8.85 4.06 -26.34
CA GLU A 549 8.57 3.64 -27.72
C GLU A 549 7.09 3.77 -28.06
N LEU A 550 6.82 4.43 -29.17
CA LEU A 550 5.51 4.52 -29.83
C LEU A 550 5.54 3.70 -31.11
N VAL A 551 4.66 2.71 -31.21
CA VAL A 551 4.56 1.84 -32.41
C VAL A 551 3.27 2.11 -33.14
N ASP A 552 3.35 2.52 -34.41
CA ASP A 552 2.20 2.77 -35.28
C ASP A 552 1.59 1.46 -35.85
N GLU A 553 0.52 1.58 -36.61
CA GLU A 553 -0.17 0.43 -37.25
C GLU A 553 0.69 -0.28 -38.30
N ASN A 554 1.72 0.38 -38.80
CA ASN A 554 2.67 -0.17 -39.78
C ASN A 554 3.95 -0.68 -39.12
N SER A 555 3.94 -0.86 -37.77
CA SER A 555 5.10 -1.29 -36.99
C SER A 555 6.30 -0.32 -37.03
N ARG A 556 6.08 0.96 -37.32
CA ARG A 556 7.14 1.97 -37.22
C ARG A 556 7.28 2.41 -35.79
N VAL A 557 8.52 2.42 -35.31
CA VAL A 557 8.86 2.82 -33.93
C VAL A 557 9.34 4.27 -33.93
N THR A 558 8.83 5.07 -33.02
CA THR A 558 9.36 6.38 -32.66
C THR A 558 9.63 6.41 -31.19
N SER A 559 10.76 6.99 -30.76
CA SER A 559 11.19 7.04 -29.36
C SER A 559 11.13 8.46 -28.79
N HIS A 560 10.77 8.59 -27.56
CA HIS A 560 10.71 9.84 -26.80
C HIS A 560 11.36 9.65 -25.42
N ARG A 561 12.17 10.62 -24.98
CA ARG A 561 12.87 10.53 -23.69
C ARG A 561 11.89 10.60 -22.52
N LEU A 562 12.01 9.65 -21.59
CA LEU A 562 11.19 9.55 -20.37
C LEU A 562 11.36 10.80 -19.48
N GLY A 563 12.59 11.25 -19.28
CA GLY A 563 12.92 12.41 -18.44
C GLY A 563 12.23 13.71 -18.86
N GLN A 564 11.92 13.86 -20.16
CA GLN A 564 11.21 15.03 -20.67
C GLN A 564 9.69 14.97 -20.46
N ASN A 565 9.15 13.81 -20.09
CA ASN A 565 7.72 13.53 -20.05
C ASN A 565 7.17 13.28 -18.63
N TYR A 566 7.96 13.50 -17.57
CA TYR A 566 7.47 13.39 -16.20
C TYR A 566 6.44 14.48 -15.88
N PHE A 567 5.23 14.07 -15.50
CA PHE A 567 4.07 14.93 -15.25
C PHE A 567 3.75 15.89 -16.42
N LYS A 568 4.09 15.48 -17.65
CA LYS A 568 3.80 16.17 -18.90
C LYS A 568 3.09 15.21 -19.87
N PRO A 569 1.79 14.94 -19.65
CA PRO A 569 1.07 13.87 -20.35
C PRO A 569 0.65 14.23 -21.79
N GLN A 570 1.12 15.33 -22.37
CA GLN A 570 0.79 15.80 -23.73
C GLN A 570 1.10 14.73 -24.79
N LEU A 571 2.18 13.95 -24.58
CA LEU A 571 2.57 12.89 -25.52
C LEU A 571 1.47 11.82 -25.66
N VAL A 572 0.66 11.59 -24.63
CA VAL A 572 -0.40 10.57 -24.63
C VAL A 572 -1.59 11.02 -25.48
N ALA A 573 -1.86 12.33 -25.53
CA ALA A 573 -2.95 12.88 -26.32
C ALA A 573 -2.75 12.55 -27.82
N GLY A 574 -3.63 11.74 -28.40
CA GLY A 574 -3.55 11.27 -29.77
C GLY A 574 -2.54 10.14 -30.08
N ASN A 575 -1.80 9.65 -29.06
CA ASN A 575 -0.83 8.56 -29.23
C ASN A 575 -1.08 7.36 -28.31
N LEU A 576 -2.21 7.31 -27.62
CA LEU A 576 -2.52 6.29 -26.61
C LEU A 576 -2.34 4.86 -27.15
N GLU A 577 -2.91 4.56 -28.32
CA GLU A 577 -2.84 3.23 -28.94
C GLU A 577 -1.41 2.88 -29.38
N LYS A 578 -0.62 3.88 -29.85
CA LYS A 578 0.78 3.68 -30.21
C LYS A 578 1.65 3.36 -29.01
N ILE A 579 1.41 4.05 -27.88
CA ILE A 579 2.12 3.80 -26.61
C ILE A 579 1.77 2.40 -26.11
N LEU A 580 0.48 2.03 -26.05
CA LEU A 580 0.05 0.70 -25.62
C LEU A 580 0.60 -0.43 -26.49
N ARG A 581 0.73 -0.16 -27.82
CA ARG A 581 1.33 -1.11 -28.76
C ARG A 581 2.84 -1.20 -28.58
N GLY A 582 3.53 -0.10 -28.28
CA GLY A 582 4.94 -0.07 -27.93
C GLY A 582 5.24 -0.86 -26.66
N MET A 583 4.44 -0.66 -25.62
CA MET A 583 4.64 -1.32 -24.32
C MET A 583 4.70 -2.85 -24.40
N VAL A 584 3.90 -3.49 -25.24
CA VAL A 584 3.86 -4.96 -25.33
C VAL A 584 5.07 -5.54 -26.06
N GLY A 585 5.81 -4.72 -26.83
CA GLY A 585 7.01 -5.13 -27.58
C GLY A 585 8.31 -4.68 -26.92
N GLN A 586 8.34 -3.50 -26.32
CA GLN A 586 9.52 -2.92 -25.70
C GLN A 586 9.97 -3.75 -24.49
N LYS A 587 11.26 -4.04 -24.40
CA LYS A 587 11.84 -4.73 -23.23
C LYS A 587 11.97 -3.78 -22.05
N SER A 588 11.85 -4.31 -20.82
CA SER A 588 12.24 -3.59 -19.61
C SER A 588 13.76 -3.68 -19.40
N GLN A 589 14.31 -2.81 -18.55
CA GLN A 589 15.65 -2.97 -18.00
C GLN A 589 15.72 -4.15 -17.01
N GLY A 590 16.93 -4.61 -16.70
CA GLY A 590 17.17 -5.63 -15.68
C GLY A 590 16.87 -5.12 -14.26
N LEU A 591 16.47 -6.02 -13.35
CA LEU A 591 16.35 -5.67 -11.94
C LEU A 591 17.72 -5.80 -11.27
N ASP A 592 18.45 -4.72 -11.17
CA ASP A 592 19.79 -4.66 -10.61
C ASP A 592 20.14 -3.21 -10.13
N LEU A 593 21.41 -2.94 -9.90
CA LEU A 593 21.91 -1.62 -9.52
C LEU A 593 22.30 -0.75 -10.74
N ASN A 594 21.82 -1.07 -11.95
CA ASN A 594 21.95 -0.19 -13.10
C ASN A 594 20.66 0.61 -13.27
N TYR A 595 20.78 1.90 -13.37
CA TYR A 595 19.68 2.84 -13.56
C TYR A 595 20.02 3.76 -14.73
N ASP A 596 19.07 3.95 -15.62
CA ASP A 596 19.24 4.89 -16.71
C ASP A 596 19.45 6.33 -16.23
N ASP A 597 20.15 7.14 -17.01
CA ASP A 597 20.48 8.54 -16.66
C ASP A 597 19.22 9.38 -16.38
N ASP A 598 18.10 9.14 -17.10
CA ASP A 598 16.83 9.81 -16.84
C ASP A 598 16.26 9.54 -15.44
N LEU A 599 16.70 8.47 -14.78
CA LEU A 599 16.32 8.10 -13.41
C LEU A 599 17.37 8.55 -12.38
N ARG A 600 18.66 8.53 -12.75
CA ARG A 600 19.75 8.91 -11.84
C ARG A 600 19.99 10.42 -11.74
N GLU A 601 19.62 11.16 -12.79
CA GLU A 601 20.02 12.55 -13.01
C GLU A 601 18.88 13.42 -13.55
N GLY A 602 17.92 12.81 -14.26
CA GLY A 602 16.84 13.50 -14.95
C GLY A 602 15.47 13.37 -14.30
N TRP A 603 15.34 12.55 -13.25
CA TRP A 603 14.05 12.26 -12.65
C TRP A 603 13.37 13.53 -12.12
N LEU A 604 12.12 13.74 -12.47
CA LEU A 604 11.33 14.95 -12.11
C LEU A 604 12.03 16.27 -12.45
N GLY A 605 12.92 16.28 -13.43
CA GLY A 605 13.61 17.49 -13.84
C GLY A 605 14.94 17.75 -13.13
N GLY A 606 15.60 16.73 -12.59
CA GLY A 606 16.95 16.82 -12.04
C GLY A 606 17.17 16.20 -10.68
N LEU A 607 16.48 15.10 -10.36
CA LEU A 607 16.70 14.31 -9.16
C LEU A 607 17.23 12.93 -9.49
N ASP A 608 17.75 12.27 -8.46
CA ASP A 608 18.17 10.87 -8.43
C ASP A 608 17.12 10.06 -7.68
N VAL A 609 16.42 9.15 -8.38
CA VAL A 609 15.34 8.37 -7.79
C VAL A 609 15.81 7.50 -6.63
N LEU A 610 16.97 6.83 -6.76
CA LEU A 610 17.51 5.98 -5.69
C LEU A 610 17.95 6.80 -4.48
N ALA A 611 18.56 7.97 -4.70
CA ALA A 611 18.91 8.86 -3.60
C ALA A 611 17.68 9.34 -2.83
N VAL A 612 16.56 9.61 -3.53
CA VAL A 612 15.27 9.97 -2.88
C VAL A 612 14.70 8.77 -2.13
N ASP A 613 14.79 7.56 -2.66
CA ASP A 613 14.32 6.33 -2.00
C ASP A 613 15.11 6.03 -0.71
N ILE A 614 16.44 6.18 -0.75
CA ILE A 614 17.30 6.07 0.42
C ILE A 614 16.90 7.12 1.48
N GLN A 615 16.73 8.37 1.06
CA GLN A 615 16.38 9.47 1.96
C GLN A 615 15.00 9.24 2.60
N ARG A 616 14.04 8.70 1.84
CA ARG A 616 12.70 8.32 2.34
C ARG A 616 12.78 7.23 3.38
N GLY A 617 13.59 6.20 3.18
CA GLY A 617 13.82 5.15 4.18
C GLY A 617 14.33 5.71 5.51
N ARG A 618 15.22 6.70 5.46
CA ARG A 618 15.77 7.40 6.65
C ARG A 618 14.73 8.31 7.30
N ASP A 619 13.93 9.04 6.51
CA ASP A 619 12.81 9.86 7.00
C ASP A 619 11.74 9.00 7.71
N HIS A 620 11.49 7.81 7.21
CA HIS A 620 10.54 6.86 7.79
C HIS A 620 11.11 6.06 8.97
N GLY A 621 12.35 6.30 9.35
CA GLY A 621 13.01 5.60 10.44
C GLY A 621 13.17 4.10 10.19
N LEU A 622 13.32 3.66 8.93
CA LEU A 622 13.56 2.25 8.66
C LEU A 622 14.90 1.81 9.27
N PRO A 623 14.94 0.68 9.97
CA PRO A 623 16.18 0.00 10.33
C PRO A 623 17.05 -0.31 9.10
N GLY A 624 18.32 -0.58 9.31
CA GLY A 624 19.22 -0.95 8.24
C GLY A 624 18.93 -2.34 7.66
N TYR A 625 19.50 -2.60 6.49
CA TYR A 625 19.37 -3.87 5.77
C TYR A 625 19.70 -5.09 6.64
N ALA A 626 20.74 -5.00 7.48
CA ALA A 626 21.18 -6.09 8.34
C ALA A 626 20.07 -6.63 9.26
N GLN A 627 19.17 -5.78 9.75
CA GLN A 627 18.04 -6.20 10.57
C GLN A 627 16.94 -6.88 9.74
N TYR A 628 16.64 -6.36 8.56
CA TYR A 628 15.61 -6.93 7.68
C TYR A 628 16.02 -8.28 7.08
N ARG A 629 17.30 -8.45 6.70
CA ARG A 629 17.79 -9.76 6.26
C ARG A 629 17.64 -10.83 7.36
N THR A 630 17.90 -10.46 8.61
CA THR A 630 17.71 -11.37 9.74
C THR A 630 16.23 -11.67 9.97
N LEU A 631 15.34 -10.65 9.88
CA LEU A 631 13.88 -10.86 9.91
C LEU A 631 13.44 -11.85 8.84
N CYS A 632 14.06 -11.82 7.67
CA CYS A 632 13.78 -12.70 6.53
C CYS A 632 14.51 -14.07 6.58
N GLY A 633 15.11 -14.42 7.73
CA GLY A 633 15.73 -15.73 7.97
C GLY A 633 17.18 -15.87 7.49
N LEU A 634 17.81 -14.80 7.01
CA LEU A 634 19.24 -14.81 6.72
C LEU A 634 20.07 -14.66 8.01
N PRO A 635 21.32 -15.18 8.05
CA PRO A 635 22.20 -15.03 9.20
C PRO A 635 22.41 -13.56 9.59
N ALA A 636 22.50 -13.28 10.89
CA ALA A 636 22.83 -11.94 11.38
C ALA A 636 24.18 -11.48 10.85
N ALA A 637 24.26 -10.23 10.39
CA ALA A 637 25.47 -9.64 9.86
C ALA A 637 26.10 -8.67 10.87
N THR A 638 27.26 -9.03 11.41
CA THR A 638 28.07 -8.19 12.34
C THR A 638 29.23 -7.52 11.63
N THR A 639 29.62 -7.99 10.46
CA THR A 639 30.63 -7.41 9.58
C THR A 639 30.07 -7.31 8.16
N PHE A 640 30.67 -6.47 7.33
CA PHE A 640 30.28 -6.39 5.90
C PHE A 640 30.51 -7.71 5.16
N GLN A 641 31.55 -8.46 5.53
CA GLN A 641 31.86 -9.75 4.91
C GLN A 641 30.72 -10.77 5.08
N ASN A 642 29.88 -10.65 6.10
CA ASN A 642 28.73 -11.50 6.28
C ASN A 642 27.65 -11.30 5.19
N PHE A 643 27.72 -10.22 4.42
CA PHE A 643 26.81 -9.98 3.30
C PHE A 643 27.19 -10.80 2.04
N ALA A 644 28.42 -11.31 1.96
CA ALA A 644 28.92 -12.05 0.81
C ALA A 644 28.22 -13.41 0.63
N ASP A 645 27.38 -13.82 1.56
CA ASP A 645 26.51 -15.01 1.44
C ASP A 645 25.42 -14.84 0.36
N VAL A 646 24.95 -13.60 0.13
CA VAL A 646 23.89 -13.29 -0.84
C VAL A 646 24.20 -12.07 -1.72
N ILE A 647 25.25 -11.29 -1.43
CA ILE A 647 25.66 -10.10 -2.20
C ILE A 647 27.00 -10.37 -2.87
N PRO A 648 27.20 -10.06 -4.16
CA PRO A 648 28.48 -10.20 -4.83
C PRO A 648 29.61 -9.45 -4.11
N GLN A 649 30.81 -10.05 -4.01
CA GLN A 649 31.94 -9.50 -3.25
C GLN A 649 32.30 -8.07 -3.70
N GLU A 650 32.32 -7.79 -4.99
CA GLU A 650 32.59 -6.44 -5.51
C GLU A 650 31.62 -5.38 -4.94
N THR A 651 30.35 -5.77 -4.77
CA THR A 651 29.34 -4.88 -4.19
C THR A 651 29.53 -4.76 -2.67
N VAL A 652 29.92 -5.84 -1.99
CA VAL A 652 30.28 -5.79 -0.55
C VAL A 652 31.45 -4.83 -0.33
N ASP A 653 32.45 -4.85 -1.19
CA ASP A 653 33.61 -3.95 -1.10
C ASP A 653 33.18 -2.47 -1.27
N LYS A 654 32.30 -2.16 -2.23
CA LYS A 654 31.71 -0.83 -2.41
C LYS A 654 30.88 -0.39 -1.20
N LEU A 655 30.15 -1.31 -0.56
CA LEU A 655 29.43 -1.04 0.68
C LEU A 655 30.38 -0.68 1.83
N MET A 656 31.50 -1.39 1.96
CA MET A 656 32.54 -1.09 2.97
C MET A 656 33.20 0.28 2.75
N GLU A 657 33.39 0.69 1.50
CA GLU A 657 33.93 2.03 1.16
C GLU A 657 32.93 3.15 1.45
N THR A 658 31.62 2.83 1.47
CA THR A 658 30.55 3.82 1.54
C THR A 658 29.99 3.99 2.95
N TYR A 659 29.80 2.90 3.69
CA TYR A 659 29.24 2.88 5.05
C TYR A 659 30.29 2.52 6.10
N THR A 660 30.13 3.04 7.31
CA THR A 660 31.06 2.75 8.42
C THR A 660 30.74 1.45 9.15
N HIS A 661 29.50 0.99 9.11
CA HIS A 661 29.05 -0.22 9.82
C HIS A 661 27.98 -0.97 9.01
N PRO A 662 27.93 -2.31 9.02
CA PRO A 662 26.90 -3.07 8.28
C PRO A 662 25.46 -2.72 8.67
N ASN A 663 25.19 -2.34 9.92
CA ASN A 663 23.88 -1.89 10.37
C ASN A 663 23.46 -0.51 9.80
N ASP A 664 24.37 0.21 9.19
CA ASP A 664 24.12 1.51 8.59
C ASP A 664 23.59 1.41 7.16
N VAL A 665 23.84 0.27 6.50
CA VAL A 665 23.39 0.03 5.12
C VAL A 665 21.87 0.19 5.03
N ASP A 666 21.42 1.09 4.15
CA ASP A 666 20.00 1.33 3.94
C ASP A 666 19.30 0.11 3.34
N LEU A 667 18.04 -0.16 3.76
CA LEU A 667 17.30 -1.37 3.35
C LEU A 667 17.22 -1.52 1.83
N VAL A 668 16.83 -0.46 1.12
CA VAL A 668 16.69 -0.50 -0.34
C VAL A 668 18.01 -0.84 -1.02
N VAL A 669 19.12 -0.31 -0.52
CA VAL A 669 20.47 -0.54 -1.05
C VAL A 669 20.91 -1.98 -0.88
N GLY A 670 20.85 -2.50 0.35
CA GLY A 670 21.29 -3.87 0.62
C GLY A 670 20.43 -4.92 -0.07
N ALA A 671 19.11 -4.73 -0.08
CA ALA A 671 18.21 -5.70 -0.70
C ALA A 671 18.23 -5.67 -2.24
N MET A 672 18.49 -4.50 -2.89
CA MET A 672 18.74 -4.42 -4.34
C MET A 672 20.07 -5.04 -4.75
N ALA A 673 21.04 -5.08 -3.83
CA ALA A 673 22.37 -5.65 -4.08
C ALA A 673 22.40 -7.19 -4.02
N GLU A 674 21.35 -7.83 -3.47
CA GLU A 674 21.29 -9.28 -3.33
C GLU A 674 21.25 -9.99 -4.69
N THR A 675 21.92 -11.11 -4.80
CA THR A 675 21.81 -12.01 -5.95
C THR A 675 20.38 -12.58 -6.02
N PRO A 676 19.71 -12.49 -7.18
CA PRO A 676 18.35 -13.03 -7.32
C PRO A 676 18.29 -14.53 -7.03
N LEU A 677 17.19 -14.94 -6.38
CA LEU A 677 16.88 -16.36 -6.16
C LEU A 677 16.60 -17.06 -7.49
N ALA A 678 16.85 -18.37 -7.56
CA ALA A 678 16.65 -19.16 -8.77
C ALA A 678 15.20 -19.01 -9.30
N GLY A 679 15.06 -18.51 -10.52
CA GLY A 679 13.76 -18.25 -11.17
C GLY A 679 13.04 -16.99 -10.69
N SER A 680 13.57 -16.25 -9.73
CA SER A 680 13.05 -14.98 -9.26
C SER A 680 13.83 -13.80 -9.82
N SER A 681 13.21 -12.62 -9.85
CA SER A 681 13.89 -11.34 -10.09
C SER A 681 14.50 -10.76 -8.82
N PHE A 682 14.12 -11.26 -7.65
CA PHE A 682 14.49 -10.72 -6.33
C PHE A 682 15.47 -11.63 -5.60
N GLY A 683 16.33 -11.00 -4.81
CA GLY A 683 17.03 -11.65 -3.74
C GLY A 683 16.12 -12.06 -2.57
N PRO A 684 16.68 -12.74 -1.54
CA PRO A 684 15.90 -13.30 -0.42
C PRO A 684 15.10 -12.24 0.35
N THR A 685 15.69 -11.06 0.65
CA THR A 685 15.06 -10.07 1.52
C THR A 685 13.85 -9.42 0.84
N PHE A 686 13.96 -8.96 -0.42
CA PHE A 686 12.78 -8.41 -1.13
C PHE A 686 11.73 -9.48 -1.42
N THR A 687 12.13 -10.71 -1.76
CA THR A 687 11.18 -11.82 -1.90
C THR A 687 10.36 -12.01 -0.62
N CYS A 688 11.01 -12.01 0.53
CA CYS A 688 10.36 -12.12 1.84
C CYS A 688 9.36 -11.00 2.09
N LEU A 689 9.78 -9.73 1.97
CA LEU A 689 8.93 -8.57 2.28
C LEU A 689 7.75 -8.43 1.32
N ILE A 690 7.94 -8.70 0.03
CA ILE A 690 6.89 -8.64 -0.98
C ILE A 690 5.87 -9.76 -0.78
N LYS A 691 6.33 -10.99 -0.51
CA LYS A 691 5.45 -12.12 -0.19
C LYS A 691 4.59 -11.85 1.04
N GLU A 692 5.20 -11.41 2.12
CA GLU A 692 4.51 -11.10 3.38
C GLU A 692 3.40 -10.09 3.15
N GLN A 693 3.69 -8.98 2.45
CA GLN A 693 2.71 -7.95 2.21
C GLN A 693 1.57 -8.43 1.31
N LEU A 694 1.88 -9.07 0.19
CA LEU A 694 0.83 -9.51 -0.73
C LEU A 694 -0.05 -10.61 -0.14
N TRP A 695 0.51 -11.47 0.74
CA TRP A 695 -0.29 -12.41 1.51
C TRP A 695 -1.29 -11.67 2.42
N ARG A 696 -0.84 -10.65 3.19
CA ARG A 696 -1.73 -9.83 4.04
C ARG A 696 -2.81 -9.12 3.23
N THR A 697 -2.42 -8.52 2.11
CA THR A 697 -3.34 -7.81 1.21
C THR A 697 -4.43 -8.74 0.68
N ARG A 698 -4.14 -10.03 0.46
CA ARG A 698 -5.14 -11.03 0.07
C ARG A 698 -5.95 -11.53 1.26
N ALA A 699 -5.26 -12.09 2.28
CA ALA A 699 -5.93 -12.79 3.39
C ALA A 699 -6.77 -11.85 4.27
N GLY A 700 -6.33 -10.60 4.44
CA GLY A 700 -7.04 -9.58 5.22
C GLY A 700 -8.12 -8.82 4.45
N ASP A 701 -8.29 -9.07 3.16
CA ASP A 701 -9.28 -8.40 2.32
C ASP A 701 -10.56 -9.22 2.17
N ARG A 702 -11.63 -8.81 2.88
CA ARG A 702 -12.94 -9.50 2.81
C ARG A 702 -13.54 -9.56 1.41
N TYR A 703 -13.19 -8.65 0.53
CA TYR A 703 -13.71 -8.54 -0.84
C TYR A 703 -12.75 -9.07 -1.90
N PHE A 704 -11.68 -9.77 -1.51
CA PHE A 704 -10.76 -10.34 -2.49
C PHE A 704 -11.51 -11.30 -3.43
N TYR A 705 -11.24 -11.22 -4.72
CA TYR A 705 -12.09 -11.81 -5.76
C TYR A 705 -12.32 -13.32 -5.63
N SER A 706 -11.35 -14.07 -5.08
CA SER A 706 -11.46 -15.54 -4.94
C SER A 706 -12.06 -16.00 -3.61
N HIS A 707 -12.32 -15.10 -2.65
CA HIS A 707 -12.93 -15.46 -1.37
C HIS A 707 -14.38 -15.85 -1.56
N THR A 708 -14.80 -16.90 -0.86
CA THR A 708 -16.18 -17.42 -0.83
C THR A 708 -16.83 -17.12 0.52
N ASP A 709 -18.15 -17.23 0.57
CA ASP A 709 -18.95 -17.15 1.81
C ASP A 709 -19.03 -15.75 2.46
N GLU A 710 -18.53 -14.72 1.76
CA GLU A 710 -18.68 -13.32 2.13
C GLU A 710 -19.81 -12.63 1.32
N ALA A 711 -20.39 -11.56 1.86
CA ALA A 711 -21.46 -10.81 1.20
C ALA A 711 -21.04 -10.25 -0.17
N GLY A 712 -19.75 -9.95 -0.33
CA GLY A 712 -19.12 -9.49 -1.56
C GLY A 712 -18.66 -10.60 -2.51
N SER A 713 -18.75 -11.88 -2.16
CA SER A 713 -18.21 -12.99 -2.95
C SER A 713 -18.90 -13.14 -4.31
N PHE A 714 -18.14 -13.54 -5.33
CA PHE A 714 -18.65 -13.86 -6.64
C PHE A 714 -19.33 -15.24 -6.64
N ALA A 715 -20.44 -15.37 -7.39
CA ALA A 715 -21.01 -16.68 -7.65
C ALA A 715 -20.00 -17.55 -8.42
N LYS A 716 -20.04 -18.87 -8.21
CA LYS A 716 -19.10 -19.82 -8.85
C LYS A 716 -18.96 -19.62 -10.36
N ARG A 717 -20.08 -19.37 -11.07
CA ARG A 717 -20.08 -19.10 -12.53
C ARG A 717 -19.34 -17.79 -12.88
N GLN A 718 -19.46 -16.75 -12.05
CA GLN A 718 -18.79 -15.47 -12.22
C GLN A 718 -17.28 -15.62 -11.97
N LEU A 719 -16.92 -16.32 -10.91
CA LEU A 719 -15.53 -16.58 -10.56
C LEU A 719 -14.79 -17.37 -11.66
N ILE A 720 -15.45 -18.32 -12.31
CA ILE A 720 -14.89 -19.05 -13.45
C ILE A 720 -14.55 -18.09 -14.60
N GLU A 721 -15.39 -17.12 -14.86
CA GLU A 721 -15.15 -16.15 -15.94
C GLU A 721 -14.03 -15.16 -15.56
N ILE A 722 -13.99 -14.67 -14.32
CA ILE A 722 -12.90 -13.80 -13.82
C ILE A 722 -11.54 -14.52 -13.93
N LYS A 723 -11.47 -15.79 -13.56
CA LYS A 723 -10.23 -16.60 -13.64
C LYS A 723 -9.72 -16.84 -15.08
N ARG A 724 -10.44 -16.40 -16.10
CA ARG A 724 -10.02 -16.46 -17.51
C ARG A 724 -9.42 -15.16 -18.03
N VAL A 725 -9.57 -14.09 -17.27
CA VAL A 725 -9.10 -12.77 -17.67
C VAL A 725 -7.57 -12.73 -17.71
N THR A 726 -7.03 -12.12 -18.76
CA THR A 726 -5.61 -11.81 -18.90
C THR A 726 -5.44 -10.35 -19.31
N LEU A 727 -4.30 -9.75 -18.99
CA LEU A 727 -4.01 -8.38 -19.44
C LEU A 727 -3.97 -8.29 -20.97
N ALA A 728 -3.53 -9.35 -21.66
CA ALA A 728 -3.63 -9.47 -23.13
C ALA A 728 -5.07 -9.28 -23.61
N ARG A 729 -6.05 -9.87 -22.94
CA ARG A 729 -7.46 -9.71 -23.33
C ARG A 729 -7.96 -8.28 -23.07
N VAL A 730 -7.60 -7.68 -21.94
CA VAL A 730 -7.96 -6.28 -21.63
C VAL A 730 -7.39 -5.33 -22.69
N LEU A 731 -6.14 -5.53 -23.12
CA LEU A 731 -5.50 -4.78 -24.19
C LEU A 731 -6.23 -4.99 -25.52
N CYS A 732 -6.58 -6.22 -25.89
CA CYS A 732 -7.33 -6.50 -27.10
C CYS A 732 -8.70 -5.82 -27.12
N ASP A 733 -9.39 -5.73 -25.96
CA ASP A 733 -10.72 -5.13 -25.90
C ASP A 733 -10.70 -3.59 -25.89
N ASN A 734 -9.55 -2.95 -25.56
CA ASN A 734 -9.52 -1.52 -25.27
C ASN A 734 -8.41 -0.73 -25.98
N ALA A 735 -7.42 -1.39 -26.60
CA ALA A 735 -6.24 -0.72 -27.17
C ALA A 735 -6.18 -0.76 -28.72
N GLY A 736 -7.23 -1.24 -29.39
CA GLY A 736 -7.26 -1.33 -30.86
C GLY A 736 -6.20 -2.30 -31.44
N LEU A 737 -5.74 -3.27 -30.66
CA LEU A 737 -4.78 -4.27 -31.11
C LEU A 737 -5.50 -5.35 -31.93
N THR A 738 -4.88 -5.81 -33.03
CA THR A 738 -5.36 -6.95 -33.82
C THR A 738 -4.78 -8.28 -33.34
N ALA A 739 -3.56 -8.25 -32.80
CA ALA A 739 -2.86 -9.40 -32.24
C ALA A 739 -1.97 -8.96 -31.06
N VAL A 740 -1.70 -9.87 -30.14
CA VAL A 740 -0.80 -9.67 -29.00
C VAL A 740 -0.34 -11.04 -28.47
N GLN A 741 0.82 -11.10 -27.81
CA GLN A 741 1.25 -12.34 -27.13
C GLN A 741 0.37 -12.63 -25.92
N ARG A 742 0.18 -13.92 -25.58
CA ARG A 742 -0.74 -14.34 -24.49
C ARG A 742 -0.30 -13.83 -23.13
N ASP A 743 0.99 -13.84 -22.86
CA ASP A 743 1.59 -13.24 -21.67
C ASP A 743 2.31 -11.95 -22.08
N VAL A 744 1.69 -10.82 -21.82
CA VAL A 744 2.22 -9.49 -22.19
C VAL A 744 3.35 -9.01 -21.28
N PHE A 745 3.59 -9.67 -20.14
CA PHE A 745 4.74 -9.40 -19.28
C PHE A 745 6.06 -9.94 -19.88
N GLN A 746 5.95 -10.82 -20.87
CA GLN A 746 7.08 -11.42 -21.58
C GLN A 746 7.07 -11.02 -23.06
N PRO A 747 8.25 -10.81 -23.68
CA PRO A 747 8.33 -10.58 -25.11
C PRO A 747 7.73 -11.73 -25.93
N SER A 748 7.33 -11.43 -27.16
CA SER A 748 6.91 -12.47 -28.10
C SER A 748 8.07 -13.43 -28.41
N SER A 749 7.79 -14.75 -28.41
CA SER A 749 8.75 -15.83 -28.66
C SER A 749 8.01 -17.06 -29.16
N ASP A 750 8.74 -18.14 -29.52
CA ASP A 750 8.13 -19.42 -29.91
C ASP A 750 7.22 -19.99 -28.83
N SER A 751 7.55 -19.79 -27.55
CA SER A 751 6.72 -20.22 -26.39
C SER A 751 5.61 -19.25 -26.02
N ASN A 752 5.69 -17.99 -26.52
CA ASN A 752 4.72 -16.92 -26.26
C ASN A 752 4.43 -16.16 -27.57
N PRO A 753 3.91 -16.81 -28.59
CA PRO A 753 3.72 -16.21 -29.91
C PRO A 753 2.64 -15.12 -29.90
N MET A 754 2.77 -14.19 -30.86
CA MET A 754 1.67 -13.28 -31.20
C MET A 754 0.45 -14.09 -31.67
N VAL A 755 -0.70 -13.83 -31.06
CA VAL A 755 -1.97 -14.48 -31.44
C VAL A 755 -3.03 -13.43 -31.79
N PRO A 756 -3.91 -13.69 -32.76
CA PRO A 756 -5.04 -12.80 -33.03
C PRO A 756 -5.91 -12.58 -31.80
N CYS A 757 -6.41 -11.36 -31.63
CA CYS A 757 -7.22 -10.98 -30.48
C CYS A 757 -8.54 -11.76 -30.35
N ASP A 758 -9.10 -12.27 -31.44
CA ASP A 758 -10.30 -13.12 -31.46
C ASP A 758 -10.04 -14.54 -30.94
N GLU A 759 -8.79 -15.00 -30.94
CA GLU A 759 -8.38 -16.29 -30.34
C GLU A 759 -8.17 -16.19 -28.82
N ILE A 760 -8.01 -14.99 -28.25
CA ILE A 760 -7.92 -14.80 -26.80
C ILE A 760 -9.32 -14.72 -26.20
N LYS A 761 -9.66 -15.69 -25.36
CA LYS A 761 -11.02 -15.82 -24.78
C LYS A 761 -11.43 -14.57 -24.02
N ARG A 762 -12.63 -14.08 -24.29
CA ARG A 762 -13.29 -13.02 -23.54
C ARG A 762 -13.98 -13.57 -22.29
N MET A 763 -14.06 -12.76 -21.23
CA MET A 763 -14.94 -13.01 -20.10
C MET A 763 -16.39 -12.97 -20.55
N ASN A 764 -17.16 -14.01 -20.23
CA ASN A 764 -18.59 -14.05 -20.56
C ASN A 764 -19.41 -13.35 -19.47
N LEU A 765 -19.87 -12.14 -19.75
CA LEU A 765 -20.68 -11.34 -18.83
C LEU A 765 -22.10 -11.85 -18.62
N ASP A 766 -22.62 -12.83 -19.41
CA ASP A 766 -23.91 -13.50 -19.16
C ASP A 766 -23.97 -14.11 -17.75
N ALA A 767 -22.79 -14.37 -17.15
CA ALA A 767 -22.71 -14.82 -15.76
C ALA A 767 -23.27 -13.79 -14.76
N TRP A 768 -23.40 -12.51 -15.15
CA TRP A 768 -23.96 -11.42 -14.34
C TRP A 768 -25.40 -11.05 -14.71
N GLN A 769 -26.04 -11.79 -15.66
CA GLN A 769 -27.45 -11.58 -15.97
C GLN A 769 -28.30 -11.87 -14.72
N ASP A 770 -29.14 -10.90 -14.33
CA ASP A 770 -30.05 -11.04 -13.21
C ASP A 770 -31.06 -12.16 -13.52
N PRO A 771 -31.36 -13.08 -12.59
CA PRO A 771 -32.37 -14.08 -12.78
C PRO A 771 -33.74 -13.51 -13.18
N ALA A 772 -34.08 -12.33 -12.71
CA ALA A 772 -35.32 -11.64 -13.07
C ALA A 772 -35.35 -11.14 -14.53
N GLU A 773 -34.17 -10.93 -15.13
CA GLU A 773 -34.02 -10.50 -16.54
C GLU A 773 -33.87 -11.68 -17.52
N ARG A 774 -33.76 -12.91 -17.01
CA ARG A 774 -33.65 -14.06 -17.87
C ARG A 774 -35.00 -14.31 -18.54
N PRO A 775 -35.08 -14.42 -19.89
CA PRO A 775 -36.29 -14.84 -20.54
C PRO A 775 -36.67 -16.21 -19.99
N ASP A 776 -37.88 -16.32 -19.49
CA ASP A 776 -38.44 -17.58 -18.97
C ASP A 776 -38.21 -18.68 -19.99
N ILE A 777 -37.65 -19.82 -19.57
CA ILE A 777 -37.39 -20.96 -20.46
C ILE A 777 -38.70 -21.39 -21.14
N LEU A 778 -39.83 -21.23 -20.45
CA LEU A 778 -41.17 -21.42 -20.99
C LEU A 778 -41.50 -20.49 -22.18
N THR A 779 -41.04 -19.23 -22.16
CA THR A 779 -41.26 -18.31 -23.30
C THR A 779 -40.39 -18.64 -24.50
N ARG A 780 -39.18 -19.18 -24.31
CA ARG A 780 -38.35 -19.72 -25.42
C ARG A 780 -38.99 -20.98 -26.03
N THR A 781 -39.51 -21.88 -25.19
CA THR A 781 -40.19 -23.12 -25.66
C THR A 781 -41.49 -22.78 -26.40
N THR A 782 -42.26 -21.82 -25.90
CA THR A 782 -43.50 -21.36 -26.58
C THR A 782 -43.21 -20.59 -27.87
N LYS A 783 -42.11 -19.80 -27.95
CA LYS A 783 -41.69 -19.14 -29.18
C LYS A 783 -41.16 -20.13 -30.21
N TRP A 784 -40.43 -21.17 -29.78
CA TRP A 784 -39.95 -22.26 -30.63
C TRP A 784 -41.12 -23.14 -31.14
N ILE A 785 -42.11 -23.44 -30.29
CA ILE A 785 -43.34 -24.15 -30.66
C ILE A 785 -44.17 -23.30 -31.59
N LYS A 786 -44.35 -21.99 -31.38
CA LYS A 786 -45.10 -21.14 -32.31
C LYS A 786 -44.41 -21.03 -33.66
N THR A 787 -43.08 -20.95 -33.73
CA THR A 787 -42.35 -20.89 -35.00
C THR A 787 -42.42 -22.21 -35.75
N LYS A 788 -42.42 -23.38 -35.09
CA LYS A 788 -42.60 -24.67 -35.75
C LYS A 788 -44.04 -24.94 -36.21
N VAL A 789 -45.04 -24.40 -35.49
CA VAL A 789 -46.45 -24.54 -35.89
C VAL A 789 -46.81 -23.63 -37.05
N THR A 790 -46.18 -22.44 -37.18
CA THR A 790 -46.40 -21.53 -38.32
C THR A 790 -45.64 -21.95 -39.58
N THR A 791 -44.52 -22.69 -39.47
CA THR A 791 -43.79 -23.24 -40.64
C THR A 791 -44.29 -24.63 -41.09
N GLY A 792 -45.13 -25.32 -40.29
CA GLY A 792 -45.66 -26.62 -40.59
C GLY A 792 -47.00 -26.61 -41.38
N ASN A 793 -47.62 -25.41 -41.57
CA ASN A 793 -48.89 -25.29 -42.31
C ASN A 793 -48.74 -24.67 -43.71
N ALA A 794 -47.57 -24.65 -44.29
CA ALA A 794 -47.30 -24.12 -45.63
C ALA A 794 -47.00 -25.22 -46.69
N THR A 795 -47.24 -26.48 -46.37
CA THR A 795 -47.17 -27.60 -47.32
C THR A 795 -48.30 -28.58 -47.08
N LYS A 796 -49.49 -28.24 -47.60
CA LYS A 796 -50.51 -29.18 -48.12
C LYS A 796 -51.34 -28.47 -49.18
#